data_caa9e2af7feed0b3c287399e73de6c62
#
_entry.id   caa9e2af7feed0b3c287399e73de6c62
#
_cell.length_a   1.000
_cell.length_b   1.000
_cell.length_c   1.000
_cell.angle_alpha   90.00
_cell.angle_beta   90.00
_cell.angle_gamma   90.00
#
_symmetry.space_group_name_H-M   'P 1'
#
loop_
_entity.id
_entity.type
_entity.pdbx_description
1 polymer ?
#
loop_
_entity_poly.entity_id
_entity_poly.type
_entity_poly.pdbx_seq_one_letter_code
_entity_poly.pdbx_strand_id
1 'polypeptide(L)'
;YNTGLINDKMAFSATIVRKTGDGIMDGNWTDAWAYYFGASYAINKGNRLELYAIGAPQRHGQNLYRQNMAAYGEEGVKFAKEQSDYDQDALEKFGNGDRNFSQNWAPINSSYKGKQYWYMYGARKTDRYNSGFLNERENFFHKPLVNMNHFFTVNDNMRLSTVAYWSGGSGGGTGTYGSSFRSPAVEGNKWYASSPWTWNWDGAIAANSNNVDTAYDPTKNRSKGILRNSINRQDTYGVISKLNIDVNSSLKTQVGIDWRTAGIEHAREVRDLLGGDYFVYTGNDNDKTPASQMKGLGDIVAYHNNTTVDWLGFYAQGNYVSGPINAYGMIGQSSIAYSYQDMFTTFQKKITADAISTMQIKGGIMYDLSESISVFGNYGIVEKPPILDNVIYYDGTVASNPVNETFNSMEFGLNYNSPKYAVKANYYNTQWKDRNLTKSVTTGQGSSGDTDVIFLTGVDQSHTGIEIEGSAQLIDMLRLDFAASFGTWKFADDASGIYTDYSEETTTQTKYSYALKDLWVGDMPQTGLVVGATATPLPGLSIQGVMNYYDKNYADWSPGDREIDGGTADREQVWMAPSYSKIDLHAYYNLPMQVAGTNIQLFAHIFNLTDALFIQDATDNSQYNSWDKDHDADSAEIFFGTPRYMNMGLSVRF
;
A
#
# COMPACT_ATOMS: atom_id res chain seq x y z
N TYR A 1 18.98 -3.47 22.68
CA TYR A 1 19.81 -2.99 23.78
C TYR A 1 19.53 -1.53 24.09
N ASN A 2 19.40 -1.19 25.37
CA ASN A 2 19.24 0.19 25.84
C ASN A 2 20.21 0.42 27.00
N THR A 3 20.95 1.53 26.95
CA THR A 3 21.93 1.84 27.99
C THR A 3 21.30 2.40 29.27
N GLY A 4 20.05 2.88 29.19
CA GLY A 4 19.57 3.82 30.18
C GLY A 4 20.29 5.18 30.08
N LEU A 5 20.10 6.04 31.09
CA LEU A 5 20.72 7.36 31.11
C LEU A 5 22.14 7.26 31.68
N ILE A 6 23.15 7.64 30.93
CA ILE A 6 24.57 7.63 31.29
C ILE A 6 24.96 9.05 31.72
N ASN A 7 25.49 9.19 32.90
CA ASN A 7 25.96 10.46 33.48
C ASN A 7 24.90 11.59 33.37
N ASP A 8 23.62 11.26 33.51
CA ASP A 8 22.47 12.17 33.39
C ASP A 8 22.41 12.98 32.10
N LYS A 9 23.13 12.53 31.04
CA LYS A 9 23.27 13.29 29.79
C LYS A 9 23.03 12.49 28.53
N MET A 10 23.41 11.23 28.49
CA MET A 10 23.40 10.44 27.25
C MET A 10 22.60 9.16 27.41
N ALA A 11 21.89 8.76 26.37
CA ALA A 11 21.29 7.43 26.27
C ALA A 11 21.42 6.90 24.85
N PHE A 12 21.59 5.58 24.72
CA PHE A 12 21.68 4.89 23.44
C PHE A 12 20.71 3.72 23.43
N SER A 13 20.12 3.49 22.25
CA SER A 13 19.24 2.35 21.99
C SER A 13 19.59 1.74 20.65
N ALA A 14 19.57 0.42 20.59
CA ALA A 14 19.76 -0.31 19.34
C ALA A 14 18.82 -1.51 19.28
N THR A 15 18.23 -1.75 18.10
CA THR A 15 17.40 -2.91 17.81
C THR A 15 17.78 -3.49 16.46
N ILE A 16 17.88 -4.81 16.38
CA ILE A 16 18.07 -5.54 15.11
C ILE A 16 17.03 -6.65 15.08
N VAL A 17 16.35 -6.79 13.93
CA VAL A 17 15.34 -7.82 13.68
C VAL A 17 15.69 -8.57 12.42
N ARG A 18 15.51 -9.89 12.44
CA ARG A 18 15.61 -10.78 11.28
C ARG A 18 14.29 -11.48 11.06
N LYS A 19 13.76 -11.44 9.81
CA LYS A 19 12.56 -12.17 9.40
C LYS A 19 12.88 -12.93 8.11
N THR A 20 12.63 -14.24 8.09
CA THR A 20 12.84 -15.08 6.91
C THR A 20 11.93 -16.29 6.95
N GLY A 21 11.53 -16.79 5.78
CA GLY A 21 10.71 -17.99 5.63
C GLY A 21 9.77 -17.90 4.44
N ASP A 22 9.06 -18.99 4.21
CA ASP A 22 8.03 -19.08 3.18
C ASP A 22 6.75 -18.36 3.63
N GLY A 23 5.96 -17.87 2.66
CA GLY A 23 4.66 -17.27 2.90
C GLY A 23 3.54 -18.32 2.97
N ILE A 24 2.32 -17.86 3.27
CA ILE A 24 1.13 -18.70 3.29
C ILE A 24 0.68 -19.01 1.85
N MET A 25 0.72 -18.01 0.96
CA MET A 25 0.40 -18.20 -0.45
C MET A 25 1.56 -18.86 -1.17
N ASP A 26 1.23 -19.71 -2.13
CA ASP A 26 2.20 -20.45 -2.92
C ASP A 26 3.21 -19.55 -3.62
N GLY A 27 4.47 -19.94 -3.56
CA GLY A 27 5.57 -19.19 -4.16
C GLY A 27 5.89 -17.85 -3.46
N ASN A 28 5.22 -17.51 -2.35
CA ASN A 28 5.55 -16.35 -1.55
C ASN A 28 6.63 -16.70 -0.50
N TRP A 29 7.46 -15.73 -0.21
CA TRP A 29 8.57 -15.85 0.73
C TRP A 29 9.00 -14.47 1.25
N THR A 30 9.74 -14.43 2.33
CA THR A 30 10.28 -13.19 2.92
C THR A 30 11.74 -13.40 3.31
N ASP A 31 12.56 -12.39 3.03
CA ASP A 31 13.95 -12.27 3.46
C ASP A 31 14.20 -10.81 3.85
N ALA A 32 14.13 -10.52 5.15
CA ALA A 32 14.12 -9.16 5.66
C ALA A 32 14.98 -8.98 6.90
N TRP A 33 15.55 -7.79 7.03
CA TRP A 33 16.14 -7.25 8.22
C TRP A 33 15.44 -5.95 8.60
N ALA A 34 15.44 -5.60 9.88
CA ALA A 34 15.15 -4.26 10.33
C ALA A 34 16.15 -3.84 11.39
N TYR A 35 16.48 -2.57 11.39
CA TYR A 35 17.38 -2.00 12.40
C TYR A 35 16.86 -0.64 12.86
N TYR A 36 17.17 -0.34 14.10
CA TYR A 36 16.97 0.95 14.72
C TYR A 36 18.18 1.29 15.56
N PHE A 37 18.61 2.52 15.48
CA PHE A 37 19.62 3.12 16.35
C PHE A 37 19.10 4.48 16.83
N GLY A 38 19.16 4.71 18.13
CA GLY A 38 18.79 5.97 18.77
C GLY A 38 19.88 6.46 19.71
N ALA A 39 20.18 7.74 19.68
CA ALA A 39 21.07 8.41 20.60
C ALA A 39 20.43 9.71 21.09
N SER A 40 20.51 10.00 22.36
CA SER A 40 20.10 11.28 22.93
C SER A 40 21.23 11.90 23.74
N TYR A 41 21.34 13.23 23.66
CA TYR A 41 22.32 14.02 24.38
C TYR A 41 21.71 15.30 24.97
N ALA A 42 21.64 15.39 26.28
CA ALA A 42 21.24 16.59 26.98
C ALA A 42 22.44 17.55 27.10
N ILE A 43 22.47 18.60 26.29
CA ILE A 43 23.49 19.66 26.33
C ILE A 43 23.38 20.37 27.67
N ASN A 44 22.16 20.72 28.08
CA ASN A 44 21.78 21.24 29.39
C ASN A 44 20.28 20.95 29.66
N LYS A 45 19.73 21.45 30.78
CA LYS A 45 18.33 21.19 31.18
C LYS A 45 17.27 21.63 30.16
N GLY A 46 17.57 22.64 29.33
CA GLY A 46 16.64 23.17 28.33
C GLY A 46 17.04 22.86 26.90
N ASN A 47 18.09 22.07 26.67
CA ASN A 47 18.62 21.89 25.31
C ASN A 47 19.05 20.41 25.11
N ARG A 48 18.37 19.69 24.22
CA ARG A 48 18.59 18.26 23.95
C ARG A 48 18.64 18.00 22.46
N LEU A 49 19.59 17.19 22.04
CA LEU A 49 19.70 16.61 20.71
C LEU A 49 19.37 15.12 20.75
N GLU A 50 18.69 14.64 19.73
CA GLU A 50 18.44 13.23 19.49
C GLU A 50 18.75 12.88 18.06
N LEU A 51 19.40 11.75 17.86
CA LEU A 51 19.70 11.19 16.53
C LEU A 51 19.05 9.83 16.43
N TYR A 52 18.32 9.61 15.33
CA TYR A 52 17.68 8.32 15.02
C TYR A 52 18.07 7.85 13.62
N ALA A 53 18.34 6.57 13.51
CA ALA A 53 18.52 5.90 12.23
C ALA A 53 17.68 4.61 12.24
N ILE A 54 16.83 4.47 11.25
CA ILE A 54 15.96 3.30 11.08
C ILE A 54 15.98 2.85 9.62
N GLY A 55 15.90 1.54 9.39
CA GLY A 55 15.76 0.97 8.06
C GLY A 55 15.33 -0.49 8.12
N ALA A 56 14.71 -0.94 7.04
CA ALA A 56 14.20 -2.30 6.92
C ALA A 56 14.46 -2.85 5.50
N PRO A 57 15.72 -3.23 5.18
CA PRO A 57 16.01 -3.88 3.90
C PRO A 57 15.29 -5.21 3.80
N GLN A 58 14.54 -5.40 2.71
CA GLN A 58 13.76 -6.63 2.52
C GLN A 58 13.62 -7.02 1.06
N ARG A 59 13.39 -8.32 0.84
CA ARG A 59 12.93 -8.94 -0.39
C ARG A 59 11.81 -9.92 -0.05
N HIS A 60 10.81 -10.01 -0.92
CA HIS A 60 9.73 -10.97 -0.75
C HIS A 60 9.02 -11.28 -2.07
N GLY A 61 8.43 -12.47 -2.17
CA GLY A 61 7.49 -12.82 -3.22
C GLY A 61 6.10 -12.26 -2.91
N GLN A 62 5.35 -11.92 -3.96
CA GLN A 62 4.01 -11.33 -3.86
C GLN A 62 2.98 -12.21 -4.57
N ASN A 63 1.72 -12.08 -4.14
CA ASN A 63 0.54 -12.54 -4.86
C ASN A 63 -0.29 -11.30 -5.22
N LEU A 64 -0.38 -10.95 -6.51
CA LEU A 64 -0.99 -9.71 -7.00
C LEU A 64 -2.19 -9.92 -7.93
N TYR A 65 -2.45 -11.17 -8.35
CA TYR A 65 -3.53 -11.47 -9.26
C TYR A 65 -4.71 -12.08 -8.52
N ARG A 66 -5.82 -11.35 -8.48
CA ARG A 66 -7.12 -11.89 -8.08
C ARG A 66 -7.56 -12.94 -9.11
N GLN A 67 -8.39 -13.87 -8.69
CA GLN A 67 -8.92 -14.93 -9.54
C GLN A 67 -10.40 -15.12 -9.27
N ASN A 68 -11.12 -15.74 -10.21
CA ASN A 68 -12.43 -16.29 -9.92
C ASN A 68 -12.33 -17.25 -8.71
N MET A 69 -13.35 -17.25 -7.85
CA MET A 69 -13.33 -18.04 -6.62
C MET A 69 -13.15 -19.55 -6.87
N ALA A 70 -13.66 -20.09 -7.99
CA ALA A 70 -13.49 -21.49 -8.35
C ALA A 70 -12.05 -21.89 -8.74
N ALA A 71 -11.18 -20.92 -9.06
CA ALA A 71 -9.77 -21.18 -9.35
C ALA A 71 -8.97 -21.66 -8.12
N TYR A 72 -9.49 -21.43 -6.91
CA TYR A 72 -8.88 -21.85 -5.65
C TYR A 72 -9.20 -23.29 -5.24
N GLY A 73 -9.48 -24.17 -6.20
CA GLY A 73 -9.65 -25.59 -6.01
C GLY A 73 -10.98 -26.00 -5.38
N GLU A 74 -11.00 -27.17 -4.71
CA GLU A 74 -12.25 -27.75 -4.17
C GLU A 74 -12.96 -26.84 -3.16
N GLU A 75 -12.20 -26.14 -2.30
CA GLU A 75 -12.79 -25.21 -1.33
C GLU A 75 -13.40 -23.99 -2.02
N GLY A 76 -12.71 -23.43 -3.03
CA GLY A 76 -13.24 -22.34 -3.82
C GLY A 76 -14.48 -22.73 -4.63
N VAL A 77 -14.48 -23.90 -5.26
CA VAL A 77 -15.65 -24.46 -5.96
C VAL A 77 -16.83 -24.68 -5.02
N LYS A 78 -16.57 -25.21 -3.81
CA LYS A 78 -17.63 -25.37 -2.81
C LYS A 78 -18.19 -24.01 -2.39
N PHE A 79 -17.35 -23.04 -2.15
CA PHE A 79 -17.77 -21.69 -1.77
C PHE A 79 -18.57 -21.02 -2.90
N ALA A 80 -18.15 -21.18 -4.16
CA ALA A 80 -18.87 -20.68 -5.33
C ALA A 80 -20.28 -21.27 -5.45
N LYS A 81 -20.42 -22.57 -5.21
CA LYS A 81 -21.74 -23.24 -5.22
C LYS A 81 -22.70 -22.76 -4.14
N GLU A 82 -22.21 -22.16 -3.09
CA GLU A 82 -23.03 -21.58 -2.01
C GLU A 82 -23.53 -20.17 -2.36
N GLN A 83 -22.98 -19.53 -3.41
CA GLN A 83 -23.44 -18.22 -3.87
C GLN A 83 -24.63 -18.39 -4.81
N SER A 84 -25.71 -17.67 -4.53
CA SER A 84 -26.96 -17.77 -5.30
C SER A 84 -26.88 -17.15 -6.71
N ASP A 85 -25.94 -16.26 -6.89
CA ASP A 85 -25.66 -15.48 -8.08
C ASP A 85 -24.40 -15.96 -8.84
N TYR A 86 -23.92 -17.17 -8.59
CA TYR A 86 -22.80 -17.78 -9.31
C TYR A 86 -23.32 -18.75 -10.38
N ASP A 87 -22.96 -18.52 -11.67
CA ASP A 87 -23.29 -19.43 -12.75
C ASP A 87 -22.57 -20.78 -12.58
N GLN A 88 -23.34 -21.86 -12.36
CA GLN A 88 -22.81 -23.20 -12.12
C GLN A 88 -22.06 -23.76 -13.35
N ASP A 89 -22.41 -23.33 -14.56
CA ASP A 89 -21.74 -23.74 -15.80
C ASP A 89 -20.32 -23.15 -15.93
N ALA A 90 -20.02 -22.08 -15.19
CA ALA A 90 -18.69 -21.48 -15.11
C ALA A 90 -17.69 -22.36 -14.32
N LEU A 91 -18.14 -23.19 -13.38
CA LEU A 91 -17.28 -23.98 -12.49
C LEU A 91 -16.35 -24.97 -13.22
N GLU A 92 -16.76 -25.49 -14.36
CA GLU A 92 -15.96 -26.47 -15.13
C GLU A 92 -14.76 -25.84 -15.86
N LYS A 93 -14.66 -24.53 -15.86
CA LYS A 93 -13.69 -23.77 -16.66
C LYS A 93 -12.42 -23.37 -15.91
N PHE A 94 -12.41 -23.54 -14.60
CA PHE A 94 -11.31 -23.16 -13.73
C PHE A 94 -10.49 -24.36 -13.29
N GLY A 95 -9.20 -24.12 -13.08
CA GLY A 95 -8.23 -25.19 -12.78
C GLY A 95 -8.23 -25.63 -11.33
N ASN A 96 -7.40 -26.62 -11.05
CA ASN A 96 -7.24 -27.22 -9.75
C ASN A 96 -6.14 -26.52 -8.95
N GLY A 97 -6.40 -25.29 -8.51
CA GLY A 97 -5.61 -24.67 -7.45
C GLY A 97 -5.98 -25.23 -6.07
N ASP A 98 -5.46 -24.60 -5.05
CA ASP A 98 -5.95 -24.75 -3.68
C ASP A 98 -6.17 -23.34 -3.08
N ARG A 99 -6.56 -23.30 -1.80
CA ARG A 99 -6.82 -22.05 -1.10
C ARG A 99 -5.62 -21.09 -1.10
N ASN A 100 -4.40 -21.59 -1.26
CA ASN A 100 -3.16 -20.83 -1.27
C ASN A 100 -2.67 -20.51 -2.67
N PHE A 101 -3.46 -20.85 -3.70
CA PHE A 101 -3.11 -20.66 -5.10
C PHE A 101 -2.68 -19.22 -5.40
N SER A 102 -1.57 -19.10 -6.13
CA SER A 102 -1.06 -17.83 -6.65
C SER A 102 -0.62 -17.99 -8.09
N GLN A 103 -1.10 -17.15 -8.95
CA GLN A 103 -0.77 -17.15 -10.38
C GLN A 103 0.61 -16.53 -10.66
N ASN A 104 1.24 -15.91 -9.66
CA ASN A 104 2.51 -15.21 -9.83
C ASN A 104 3.73 -16.11 -9.90
N TRP A 105 3.63 -17.37 -9.52
CA TRP A 105 4.75 -18.30 -9.51
C TRP A 105 4.49 -19.54 -10.39
N ALA A 106 5.58 -20.20 -10.76
CA ALA A 106 5.54 -21.54 -11.34
C ALA A 106 6.85 -22.28 -11.09
N PRO A 107 6.86 -23.60 -11.17
CA PRO A 107 8.07 -24.39 -11.16
C PRO A 107 9.02 -23.98 -12.29
N ILE A 108 10.31 -24.15 -12.06
CA ILE A 108 11.39 -23.96 -13.03
C ILE A 108 12.41 -25.07 -12.88
N ASN A 109 13.00 -25.52 -13.97
CA ASN A 109 14.04 -26.53 -13.91
C ASN A 109 15.22 -26.02 -13.04
N SER A 110 15.53 -26.75 -11.99
CA SER A 110 16.59 -26.42 -11.03
C SER A 110 18.00 -26.39 -11.65
N SER A 111 18.19 -26.98 -12.85
CA SER A 111 19.44 -26.89 -13.59
C SER A 111 19.69 -25.52 -14.21
N TYR A 112 18.68 -24.68 -14.38
CA TYR A 112 18.84 -23.32 -14.87
C TYR A 112 19.60 -22.48 -13.83
N LYS A 113 20.76 -21.92 -14.23
CA LYS A 113 21.68 -21.16 -13.36
C LYS A 113 21.77 -19.67 -13.73
N GLY A 114 20.77 -19.12 -14.40
CA GLY A 114 20.69 -17.69 -14.69
C GLY A 114 20.77 -16.85 -13.42
N LYS A 115 21.51 -15.76 -13.50
CA LYS A 115 21.63 -14.79 -12.40
C LYS A 115 20.57 -13.74 -12.53
N GLN A 116 20.12 -13.23 -11.36
CA GLN A 116 19.21 -12.10 -11.25
C GLN A 116 19.97 -10.86 -10.82
N TYR A 117 19.67 -9.73 -11.46
CA TYR A 117 20.18 -8.41 -11.08
C TYR A 117 19.16 -7.67 -10.23
N TRP A 118 19.61 -7.02 -9.19
CA TRP A 118 18.84 -6.05 -8.40
C TRP A 118 19.77 -5.07 -7.69
N TYR A 119 19.25 -3.89 -7.35
CA TYR A 119 20.02 -2.83 -6.70
C TYR A 119 19.28 -2.34 -5.44
N MET A 120 19.99 -2.34 -4.32
CA MET A 120 19.49 -1.83 -3.05
C MET A 120 20.68 -1.23 -2.27
N TYR A 121 21.03 0.03 -2.60
CA TYR A 121 22.28 0.69 -2.19
C TYR A 121 23.55 -0.12 -2.53
N GLY A 122 23.53 -0.76 -3.67
CA GLY A 122 24.62 -1.56 -4.24
C GLY A 122 24.06 -2.61 -5.18
N ALA A 123 24.71 -2.73 -6.35
CA ALA A 123 24.35 -3.72 -7.36
C ALA A 123 24.59 -5.15 -6.84
N ARG A 124 23.66 -6.03 -7.14
CA ARG A 124 23.73 -7.46 -6.82
C ARG A 124 23.52 -8.27 -8.08
N LYS A 125 24.28 -9.35 -8.23
CA LYS A 125 24.02 -10.43 -9.19
C LYS A 125 23.97 -11.73 -8.41
N THR A 126 22.78 -12.22 -8.15
CA THR A 126 22.55 -13.34 -7.23
C THR A 126 21.81 -14.48 -7.91
N ASP A 127 21.81 -15.63 -7.28
CA ASP A 127 20.88 -16.70 -7.63
C ASP A 127 19.44 -16.29 -7.25
N ARG A 128 18.46 -16.99 -7.83
CA ARG A 128 17.06 -16.90 -7.42
C ARG A 128 16.92 -17.26 -5.93
N TYR A 129 15.85 -16.80 -5.28
CA TYR A 129 15.55 -17.18 -3.90
C TYR A 129 15.42 -18.70 -3.74
N ASN A 130 14.68 -19.35 -4.64
CA ASN A 130 14.53 -20.79 -4.68
C ASN A 130 14.94 -21.36 -6.04
N SER A 131 15.67 -22.46 -6.07
CA SER A 131 16.13 -23.07 -7.33
C SER A 131 15.03 -23.82 -8.08
N GLY A 132 13.97 -24.26 -7.40
CA GLY A 132 12.89 -25.08 -7.96
C GLY A 132 11.66 -24.29 -8.43
N PHE A 133 11.58 -23.01 -8.11
CA PHE A 133 10.49 -22.15 -8.59
C PHE A 133 10.97 -20.72 -8.87
N LEU A 134 10.15 -19.98 -9.59
CA LEU A 134 10.32 -18.56 -9.85
C LEU A 134 8.97 -17.85 -9.67
N ASN A 135 8.96 -16.83 -8.80
CA ASN A 135 7.84 -15.91 -8.67
C ASN A 135 8.09 -14.71 -9.60
N GLU A 136 7.13 -14.41 -10.47
CA GLU A 136 7.22 -13.28 -11.38
C GLU A 136 7.14 -11.95 -10.64
N ARG A 137 6.41 -11.91 -9.53
CA ARG A 137 6.21 -10.71 -8.71
C ARG A 137 6.98 -10.82 -7.40
N GLU A 138 8.15 -10.27 -7.40
CA GLU A 138 8.95 -10.04 -6.19
C GLU A 138 9.05 -8.54 -5.95
N ASN A 139 9.16 -8.17 -4.68
CA ASN A 139 9.47 -6.81 -4.28
C ASN A 139 10.74 -6.78 -3.43
N PHE A 140 11.55 -5.76 -3.60
CA PHE A 140 12.76 -5.55 -2.82
C PHE A 140 12.95 -4.06 -2.56
N PHE A 141 13.24 -3.69 -1.33
CA PHE A 141 13.52 -2.29 -1.02
C PHE A 141 14.30 -2.11 0.29
N HIS A 142 14.97 -0.98 0.37
CA HIS A 142 15.52 -0.41 1.58
C HIS A 142 15.20 1.08 1.62
N LYS A 143 14.44 1.49 2.63
CA LYS A 143 14.02 2.88 2.86
C LYS A 143 14.57 3.36 4.20
N PRO A 144 15.85 3.75 4.29
CA PRO A 144 16.42 4.29 5.53
C PRO A 144 15.87 5.68 5.81
N LEU A 145 15.72 5.98 7.10
CA LEU A 145 15.46 7.31 7.61
C LEU A 145 16.50 7.64 8.67
N VAL A 146 17.17 8.78 8.51
CA VAL A 146 18.05 9.36 9.54
C VAL A 146 17.52 10.74 9.87
N ASN A 147 17.23 10.97 11.15
CA ASN A 147 16.76 12.27 11.60
C ASN A 147 17.47 12.73 12.88
N MET A 148 17.68 14.02 12.93
CA MET A 148 18.19 14.74 14.09
C MET A 148 17.08 15.64 14.64
N ASN A 149 16.72 15.43 15.90
CA ASN A 149 15.75 16.24 16.61
C ASN A 149 16.47 17.16 17.59
N HIS A 150 16.14 18.42 17.55
CA HIS A 150 16.61 19.42 18.49
C HIS A 150 15.45 19.98 19.30
N PHE A 151 15.50 19.84 20.60
CA PHE A 151 14.54 20.41 21.54
C PHE A 151 15.20 21.51 22.33
N PHE A 152 14.63 22.72 22.26
CA PHE A 152 15.19 23.89 22.90
C PHE A 152 14.10 24.66 23.67
N THR A 153 14.28 24.78 24.97
CA THR A 153 13.45 25.63 25.83
C THR A 153 13.99 27.06 25.73
N VAL A 154 13.27 27.91 25.01
CA VAL A 154 13.65 29.32 24.80
C VAL A 154 13.49 30.10 26.09
N ASN A 155 12.35 29.90 26.76
CA ASN A 155 12.03 30.38 28.13
C ASN A 155 10.90 29.52 28.73
N ASP A 156 10.38 29.89 29.88
CA ASP A 156 9.38 29.11 30.62
C ASP A 156 8.09 28.88 29.79
N ASN A 157 7.77 29.79 28.87
CA ASN A 157 6.54 29.77 28.07
C ASN A 157 6.78 29.34 26.60
N MET A 158 8.03 29.16 26.16
CA MET A 158 8.34 28.93 24.75
C MET A 158 9.30 27.78 24.55
N ARG A 159 8.92 26.82 23.72
CA ARG A 159 9.71 25.62 23.38
C ARG A 159 9.78 25.46 21.86
N LEU A 160 11.00 25.42 21.33
CA LEU A 160 11.30 25.15 19.94
C LEU A 160 11.64 23.67 19.75
N SER A 161 11.06 23.05 18.74
CA SER A 161 11.33 21.67 18.34
C SER A 161 11.65 21.67 16.84
N THR A 162 12.83 21.24 16.46
CA THR A 162 13.26 21.16 15.07
C THR A 162 13.72 19.76 14.72
N VAL A 163 13.22 19.22 13.62
CA VAL A 163 13.63 17.94 13.03
C VAL A 163 14.26 18.22 11.69
N ALA A 164 15.51 17.80 11.51
CA ALA A 164 16.14 17.74 10.19
C ALA A 164 16.31 16.26 9.82
N TYR A 165 15.96 15.87 8.60
CA TYR A 165 16.01 14.47 8.21
C TYR A 165 16.45 14.25 6.77
N TRP A 166 17.01 13.08 6.56
CA TRP A 166 17.18 12.42 5.27
C TRP A 166 16.38 11.13 5.25
N SER A 167 15.57 10.94 4.22
CA SER A 167 14.87 9.69 3.95
C SER A 167 15.28 9.18 2.58
N GLY A 168 15.99 8.09 2.55
CA GLY A 168 16.38 7.41 1.33
C GLY A 168 15.34 6.40 0.90
N GLY A 169 15.45 5.95 -0.35
CA GLY A 169 14.67 4.85 -0.88
C GLY A 169 15.42 4.20 -2.05
N SER A 170 15.57 2.89 -2.02
CA SER A 170 16.13 2.15 -3.14
C SER A 170 15.47 0.79 -3.22
N GLY A 171 14.86 0.48 -4.37
CA GLY A 171 14.21 -0.80 -4.57
C GLY A 171 13.38 -0.87 -5.83
N GLY A 172 12.57 -1.91 -5.93
CA GLY A 172 11.68 -2.11 -7.07
C GLY A 172 10.81 -3.34 -6.93
N GLY A 173 9.85 -3.44 -7.85
CA GLY A 173 9.01 -4.61 -8.06
C GLY A 173 9.36 -5.30 -9.37
N THR A 174 9.28 -6.62 -9.39
CA THR A 174 9.59 -7.38 -10.60
C THR A 174 8.36 -7.58 -11.49
N GLY A 175 8.57 -8.06 -12.69
CA GLY A 175 7.58 -8.45 -13.66
C GLY A 175 8.24 -8.90 -14.95
N THR A 176 7.45 -9.34 -15.90
CA THR A 176 7.92 -9.69 -17.25
C THR A 176 7.96 -8.48 -18.17
N TYR A 177 8.75 -8.58 -19.24
CA TYR A 177 8.79 -7.63 -20.35
C TYR A 177 9.18 -8.34 -21.65
N GLY A 178 8.57 -7.93 -22.76
CA GLY A 178 8.69 -8.63 -24.04
C GLY A 178 7.67 -9.78 -24.15
N SER A 179 8.04 -10.87 -24.82
CA SER A 179 7.14 -12.02 -24.99
C SER A 179 6.76 -12.65 -23.63
N SER A 180 5.47 -12.89 -23.43
CA SER A 180 4.98 -13.62 -22.28
C SER A 180 4.92 -15.12 -22.58
N PHE A 181 5.34 -15.94 -21.63
CA PHE A 181 5.33 -17.40 -21.71
C PHE A 181 4.32 -17.95 -20.71
N ARG A 182 3.04 -17.75 -21.02
CA ARG A 182 1.91 -18.23 -20.22
C ARG A 182 1.33 -19.50 -20.83
N SER A 183 0.86 -20.39 -20.00
CA SER A 183 0.09 -21.56 -20.38
C SER A 183 -1.24 -21.56 -19.65
N PRO A 184 -2.34 -22.01 -20.26
CA PRO A 184 -3.59 -22.21 -19.55
C PRO A 184 -3.37 -23.10 -18.32
N ALA A 185 -3.96 -22.77 -17.19
CA ALA A 185 -3.90 -23.59 -15.98
C ALA A 185 -4.68 -24.92 -16.15
N VAL A 186 -5.68 -24.90 -17.05
CA VAL A 186 -6.47 -26.07 -17.43
C VAL A 186 -6.28 -26.34 -18.92
N GLU A 187 -5.86 -27.56 -19.28
CA GLU A 187 -5.71 -27.96 -20.68
C GLU A 187 -7.08 -27.96 -21.38
N GLY A 188 -7.11 -27.34 -22.56
CA GLY A 188 -8.34 -27.26 -23.36
C GLY A 188 -9.32 -26.15 -22.96
N ASN A 189 -9.03 -25.40 -21.91
CA ASN A 189 -9.84 -24.24 -21.55
C ASN A 189 -9.70 -23.13 -22.60
N LYS A 190 -10.75 -22.95 -23.40
CA LYS A 190 -10.80 -21.97 -24.47
C LYS A 190 -11.37 -20.63 -24.02
N TRP A 191 -11.96 -20.61 -22.87
CA TRP A 191 -12.72 -19.46 -22.40
C TRP A 191 -11.80 -18.32 -21.95
N TYR A 192 -10.73 -18.73 -21.27
CA TYR A 192 -9.65 -17.82 -20.97
C TYR A 192 -8.35 -18.33 -21.54
N ALA A 193 -7.95 -17.82 -22.67
CA ALA A 193 -6.57 -17.98 -23.12
C ALA A 193 -5.57 -17.38 -22.10
N SER A 194 -6.04 -16.60 -21.15
CA SER A 194 -5.21 -15.81 -20.23
C SER A 194 -5.51 -16.00 -18.74
N SER A 195 -6.66 -16.57 -18.33
CA SER A 195 -6.96 -16.72 -16.89
C SER A 195 -7.89 -17.93 -16.62
N PRO A 196 -7.64 -18.72 -15.56
CA PRO A 196 -6.37 -18.81 -14.85
C PRO A 196 -5.27 -19.37 -15.77
N TRP A 197 -4.09 -18.79 -15.66
CA TRP A 197 -2.91 -19.22 -16.41
C TRP A 197 -1.76 -19.49 -15.45
N THR A 198 -0.72 -20.16 -15.91
CA THR A 198 0.53 -20.36 -15.19
C THR A 198 1.72 -19.94 -16.03
N TRP A 199 2.83 -19.65 -15.42
CA TRP A 199 4.06 -19.36 -16.13
C TRP A 199 4.71 -20.63 -16.66
N ASN A 200 5.21 -20.58 -17.90
CA ASN A 200 6.02 -21.63 -18.53
C ASN A 200 7.48 -21.15 -18.58
N TRP A 201 8.17 -21.19 -17.44
CA TRP A 201 9.54 -20.71 -17.36
C TRP A 201 10.53 -21.54 -18.19
N ASP A 202 10.37 -22.86 -18.22
CA ASP A 202 11.23 -23.74 -19.01
C ASP A 202 11.04 -23.52 -20.50
N GLY A 203 9.81 -23.25 -20.96
CA GLY A 203 9.51 -22.82 -22.31
C GLY A 203 10.14 -21.47 -22.67
N ALA A 204 10.12 -20.50 -21.73
CA ALA A 204 10.80 -19.21 -21.90
C ALA A 204 12.30 -19.38 -22.07
N ILE A 205 12.93 -20.17 -21.19
CA ILE A 205 14.36 -20.46 -21.23
C ILE A 205 14.75 -21.15 -22.54
N ALA A 206 13.99 -22.16 -22.96
CA ALA A 206 14.25 -22.86 -24.21
C ALA A 206 14.12 -21.95 -25.44
N ALA A 207 13.08 -21.10 -25.44
CA ALA A 207 12.87 -20.14 -26.53
C ALA A 207 13.96 -19.07 -26.62
N ASN A 208 14.48 -18.61 -25.48
CA ASN A 208 15.54 -17.61 -25.41
C ASN A 208 16.91 -18.20 -25.75
N SER A 209 17.25 -19.39 -25.20
CA SER A 209 18.56 -20.05 -25.38
C SER A 209 18.83 -20.56 -26.80
N ASN A 210 17.81 -20.57 -27.67
CA ASN A 210 17.91 -21.05 -29.05
C ASN A 210 17.56 -19.96 -30.08
N ASN A 211 17.65 -18.68 -29.71
CA ASN A 211 17.23 -17.56 -30.54
C ASN A 211 18.41 -16.66 -30.92
N VAL A 212 19.19 -17.07 -31.90
CA VAL A 212 20.25 -16.23 -32.47
C VAL A 212 19.65 -15.20 -33.43
N ASP A 213 19.93 -13.91 -33.19
CA ASP A 213 19.52 -12.81 -34.06
C ASP A 213 20.75 -12.20 -34.74
N THR A 214 20.99 -12.59 -35.98
CA THR A 214 22.17 -12.18 -36.76
C THR A 214 22.24 -10.69 -37.09
N ALA A 215 21.13 -9.96 -36.95
CA ALA A 215 21.12 -8.51 -37.11
C ALA A 215 21.82 -7.79 -35.95
N TYR A 216 21.95 -8.44 -34.79
CA TYR A 216 22.59 -7.90 -33.60
C TYR A 216 23.92 -8.63 -33.27
N ASP A 217 23.84 -9.96 -33.10
CA ASP A 217 25.03 -10.77 -32.80
C ASP A 217 24.84 -12.21 -33.32
N PRO A 218 25.70 -12.69 -34.27
CA PRO A 218 25.56 -14.02 -34.87
C PRO A 218 25.93 -15.16 -33.91
N THR A 219 26.48 -14.86 -32.73
CA THR A 219 27.04 -15.88 -31.80
C THR A 219 26.29 -15.93 -30.47
N LYS A 220 25.43 -14.95 -30.20
CA LYS A 220 24.71 -14.82 -28.93
C LYS A 220 23.22 -15.00 -29.13
N ASN A 221 22.58 -15.50 -28.09
CA ASN A 221 21.11 -15.69 -28.04
C ASN A 221 20.41 -14.42 -27.55
N ARG A 222 19.44 -13.95 -28.33
CA ARG A 222 18.56 -12.85 -27.97
C ARG A 222 17.38 -13.37 -27.14
N SER A 223 17.17 -12.83 -25.95
CA SER A 223 15.96 -13.06 -25.16
C SER A 223 14.74 -12.45 -25.87
N LYS A 224 13.67 -13.25 -26.05
CA LYS A 224 12.36 -12.80 -26.54
C LYS A 224 11.55 -12.14 -25.42
N GLY A 225 11.69 -12.66 -24.21
CA GLY A 225 11.09 -12.14 -22.99
C GLY A 225 12.04 -12.26 -21.81
N ILE A 226 11.94 -11.35 -20.88
CA ILE A 226 12.82 -11.20 -19.72
C ILE A 226 12.03 -10.96 -18.46
N LEU A 227 12.66 -11.13 -17.28
CA LEU A 227 12.22 -10.47 -16.08
C LEU A 227 12.87 -9.09 -15.98
N ARG A 228 12.08 -8.10 -15.55
CA ARG A 228 12.53 -6.73 -15.33
C ARG A 228 12.25 -6.30 -13.89
N ASN A 229 12.99 -5.31 -13.39
CA ASN A 229 12.67 -4.54 -12.20
C ASN A 229 12.01 -3.22 -12.64
N SER A 230 10.88 -2.84 -12.05
CA SER A 230 10.44 -1.44 -12.01
C SER A 230 11.04 -0.83 -10.76
N ILE A 231 11.98 0.08 -10.95
CA ILE A 231 12.73 0.68 -9.85
C ILE A 231 12.15 2.01 -9.43
N ASN A 232 12.32 2.28 -8.13
CA ASN A 232 12.10 3.58 -7.53
C ASN A 232 13.31 3.85 -6.62
N ARG A 233 14.09 4.89 -6.92
CA ARG A 233 15.20 5.36 -6.10
C ARG A 233 14.94 6.80 -5.75
N GLN A 234 15.00 7.13 -4.47
CA GLN A 234 14.70 8.49 -4.01
C GLN A 234 15.63 8.92 -2.87
N ASP A 235 15.88 10.21 -2.83
CA ASP A 235 16.47 10.91 -1.70
C ASP A 235 15.58 12.10 -1.34
N THR A 236 15.13 12.15 -0.09
CA THR A 236 14.31 13.21 0.45
C THR A 236 15.04 13.87 1.62
N TYR A 237 15.16 15.18 1.58
CA TYR A 237 15.67 16.00 2.66
C TYR A 237 14.55 16.89 3.19
N GLY A 238 14.48 17.07 4.49
CA GLY A 238 13.46 17.93 5.06
C GLY A 238 13.86 18.53 6.40
N VAL A 239 13.24 19.67 6.69
CA VAL A 239 13.33 20.37 7.97
C VAL A 239 11.91 20.75 8.41
N ILE A 240 11.52 20.27 9.58
CA ILE A 240 10.27 20.65 10.23
C ILE A 240 10.62 21.35 11.54
N SER A 241 10.15 22.57 11.71
CA SER A 241 10.38 23.33 12.93
C SER A 241 9.06 23.87 13.48
N LYS A 242 8.86 23.74 14.79
CA LYS A 242 7.65 24.18 15.47
C LYS A 242 7.98 24.87 16.78
N LEU A 243 7.36 26.02 16.99
CA LEU A 243 7.43 26.81 18.20
C LEU A 243 6.11 26.63 18.97
N ASN A 244 6.19 26.05 20.17
CA ASN A 244 5.07 25.95 21.09
C ASN A 244 5.15 27.14 22.05
N ILE A 245 4.02 27.80 22.27
CA ILE A 245 3.89 29.01 23.10
C ILE A 245 2.74 28.79 24.09
N ASP A 246 3.05 28.79 25.37
CA ASP A 246 2.07 28.84 26.45
C ASP A 246 1.71 30.33 26.65
N VAL A 247 0.65 30.82 25.96
CA VAL A 247 0.24 32.24 26.00
C VAL A 247 -0.24 32.63 27.38
N ASN A 248 -1.06 31.74 27.98
CA ASN A 248 -1.50 31.80 29.37
C ASN A 248 -1.96 30.41 29.84
N SER A 249 -2.54 30.31 31.03
CA SER A 249 -3.00 29.01 31.57
C SER A 249 -4.10 28.34 30.75
N SER A 250 -4.86 29.07 29.95
CA SER A 250 -5.96 28.58 29.14
C SER A 250 -5.64 28.45 27.65
N LEU A 251 -4.68 29.20 27.12
CA LEU A 251 -4.39 29.24 25.68
C LEU A 251 -2.95 28.81 25.42
N LYS A 252 -2.82 27.75 24.64
CA LYS A 252 -1.55 27.29 24.07
C LYS A 252 -1.61 27.40 22.55
N THR A 253 -0.52 27.89 21.96
CA THR A 253 -0.43 28.03 20.51
C THR A 253 0.83 27.33 19.97
N GLN A 254 0.77 26.96 18.71
CA GLN A 254 1.88 26.38 17.97
C GLN A 254 1.93 27.00 16.58
N VAL A 255 3.11 27.41 16.16
CA VAL A 255 3.38 27.79 14.77
C VAL A 255 4.48 26.91 14.22
N GLY A 256 4.40 26.57 12.94
CA GLY A 256 5.37 25.67 12.33
C GLY A 256 5.63 25.93 10.87
N ILE A 257 6.80 25.46 10.44
CA ILE A 257 7.26 25.42 9.05
C ILE A 257 7.65 23.97 8.72
N ASP A 258 7.34 23.55 7.50
CA ASP A 258 7.69 22.26 6.93
C ASP A 258 8.28 22.48 5.53
N TRP A 259 9.58 22.24 5.38
CA TRP A 259 10.27 22.27 4.11
C TRP A 259 10.80 20.90 3.75
N ARG A 260 10.61 20.49 2.49
CA ARG A 260 11.13 19.23 1.94
C ARG A 260 11.50 19.38 0.49
N THR A 261 12.49 18.60 0.06
CA THR A 261 12.80 18.38 -1.34
C THR A 261 13.09 16.89 -1.57
N ALA A 262 12.60 16.36 -2.67
CA ALA A 262 12.82 14.96 -3.06
C ALA A 262 13.27 14.88 -4.51
N GLY A 263 14.33 14.10 -4.75
CA GLY A 263 14.73 13.64 -6.09
C GLY A 263 14.37 12.17 -6.23
N ILE A 264 13.71 11.78 -7.32
CA ILE A 264 13.16 10.44 -7.53
C ILE A 264 13.55 9.97 -8.94
N GLU A 265 14.16 8.80 -9.03
CA GLU A 265 14.45 8.09 -10.29
C GLU A 265 13.46 6.94 -10.45
N HIS A 266 12.76 6.91 -11.59
CA HIS A 266 11.94 5.80 -12.02
C HIS A 266 12.49 5.22 -13.32
N ALA A 267 12.73 3.90 -13.35
CA ALA A 267 13.17 3.19 -14.55
C ALA A 267 12.75 1.72 -14.51
N ARG A 268 12.93 1.02 -15.63
CA ARG A 268 12.92 -0.44 -15.68
C ARG A 268 14.31 -0.97 -16.01
N GLU A 269 14.76 -1.98 -15.28
CA GLU A 269 16.06 -2.64 -15.47
C GLU A 269 15.86 -4.10 -15.83
N VAL A 270 16.73 -4.65 -16.65
CA VAL A 270 16.77 -6.10 -16.92
C VAL A 270 17.17 -6.84 -15.64
N ARG A 271 16.27 -7.68 -15.13
CA ARG A 271 16.50 -8.51 -13.93
C ARG A 271 17.10 -9.86 -14.25
N ASP A 272 16.50 -10.60 -15.21
CA ASP A 272 16.87 -11.96 -15.59
C ASP A 272 16.61 -12.13 -17.09
N LEU A 273 17.60 -12.61 -17.82
CA LEU A 273 17.51 -12.80 -19.27
C LEU A 273 16.81 -14.12 -19.65
N LEU A 274 16.46 -14.96 -18.67
CA LEU A 274 15.75 -16.22 -18.86
C LEU A 274 16.37 -17.10 -19.97
N GLY A 275 17.69 -17.25 -19.96
CA GLY A 275 18.41 -18.16 -20.87
C GLY A 275 19.04 -17.52 -22.09
N GLY A 276 18.73 -16.27 -22.42
CA GLY A 276 19.44 -15.51 -23.45
C GLY A 276 20.69 -14.81 -22.92
N ASP A 277 21.46 -14.23 -23.82
CA ASP A 277 22.68 -13.46 -23.51
C ASP A 277 22.40 -11.95 -23.44
N TYR A 278 21.38 -11.48 -24.16
CA TYR A 278 20.95 -10.08 -24.20
C TYR A 278 19.45 -9.97 -24.56
N PHE A 279 18.88 -8.80 -24.26
CA PHE A 279 17.55 -8.38 -24.73
C PHE A 279 17.71 -7.18 -25.65
N VAL A 280 16.87 -7.05 -26.69
CA VAL A 280 16.88 -5.89 -27.60
C VAL A 280 15.83 -4.89 -27.17
N TYR A 281 16.27 -3.64 -26.92
CA TYR A 281 15.38 -2.51 -26.69
C TYR A 281 15.76 -1.33 -27.58
N THR A 282 14.82 -0.82 -28.37
CA THR A 282 15.03 0.22 -29.39
C THR A 282 14.38 1.57 -29.05
N GLY A 283 13.56 1.63 -27.99
CA GLY A 283 12.79 2.83 -27.62
C GLY A 283 13.59 3.92 -26.88
N ASN A 284 14.92 3.81 -26.78
CA ASN A 284 15.77 4.86 -26.22
C ASN A 284 16.43 5.64 -27.36
N ASP A 285 16.11 6.92 -27.48
CA ASP A 285 16.64 7.80 -28.51
C ASP A 285 18.17 7.93 -28.52
N ASN A 286 18.79 7.62 -27.41
CA ASN A 286 20.26 7.67 -27.29
C ASN A 286 20.95 6.39 -27.80
N ASP A 287 20.18 5.30 -28.05
CA ASP A 287 20.68 4.00 -28.49
C ASP A 287 20.49 3.81 -30.00
N LYS A 288 21.40 4.34 -30.80
CA LYS A 288 21.29 4.38 -32.26
C LYS A 288 21.99 3.23 -33.01
N THR A 289 22.67 2.34 -32.29
CA THR A 289 23.40 1.23 -32.92
C THR A 289 22.89 -0.11 -32.39
N PRO A 290 23.00 -1.21 -33.19
CA PRO A 290 22.64 -2.53 -32.68
C PRO A 290 23.35 -2.88 -31.36
N ALA A 291 24.59 -2.50 -31.20
CA ALA A 291 25.35 -2.77 -29.97
C ALA A 291 24.79 -2.01 -28.75
N SER A 292 24.34 -0.76 -28.90
CA SER A 292 23.72 0.03 -27.80
C SER A 292 22.30 -0.43 -27.46
N GLN A 293 21.60 -1.05 -28.41
CA GLN A 293 20.27 -1.62 -28.22
C GLN A 293 20.28 -3.01 -27.55
N MET A 294 21.43 -3.66 -27.49
CA MET A 294 21.62 -4.94 -26.79
C MET A 294 21.76 -4.69 -25.28
N LYS A 295 20.77 -5.12 -24.50
CA LYS A 295 20.68 -4.89 -23.06
C LYS A 295 21.01 -6.14 -22.27
N GLY A 296 21.96 -6.02 -21.36
CA GLY A 296 22.35 -7.05 -20.39
C GLY A 296 21.71 -6.86 -19.03
N LEU A 297 22.10 -7.68 -18.05
CA LEU A 297 21.59 -7.59 -16.68
C LEU A 297 21.91 -6.23 -16.05
N GLY A 298 20.88 -5.54 -15.60
CA GLY A 298 20.94 -4.22 -14.97
C GLY A 298 20.84 -3.05 -15.94
N ASP A 299 20.84 -3.30 -17.25
CA ASP A 299 20.63 -2.24 -18.24
C ASP A 299 19.17 -1.78 -18.25
N ILE A 300 18.98 -0.48 -18.55
CA ILE A 300 17.67 0.15 -18.51
C ILE A 300 16.92 -0.11 -19.82
N VAL A 301 15.61 -0.42 -19.68
CA VAL A 301 14.65 -0.68 -20.76
C VAL A 301 13.32 -0.01 -20.45
N ALA A 302 12.45 0.10 -21.43
CA ALA A 302 11.07 0.60 -21.38
C ALA A 302 10.94 2.10 -21.03
N TYR A 303 11.40 2.55 -19.87
CA TYR A 303 11.39 3.96 -19.48
C TYR A 303 12.52 4.29 -18.49
N HIS A 304 12.91 5.56 -18.46
CA HIS A 304 13.82 6.13 -17.47
C HIS A 304 13.50 7.62 -17.30
N ASN A 305 13.06 8.00 -16.11
CA ASN A 305 12.80 9.39 -15.81
C ASN A 305 13.28 9.79 -14.42
N ASN A 306 13.59 11.09 -14.28
CA ASN A 306 13.89 11.73 -13.02
C ASN A 306 12.80 12.76 -12.71
N THR A 307 12.31 12.73 -11.48
CA THR A 307 11.32 13.68 -10.99
C THR A 307 11.81 14.39 -9.74
N THR A 308 11.35 15.60 -9.51
CA THR A 308 11.58 16.30 -8.24
C THR A 308 10.27 16.78 -7.66
N VAL A 309 10.20 16.81 -6.33
CA VAL A 309 9.07 17.33 -5.58
C VAL A 309 9.62 18.29 -4.52
N ASP A 310 9.26 19.56 -4.61
CA ASP A 310 9.64 20.59 -3.65
C ASP A 310 8.40 21.04 -2.87
N TRP A 311 8.48 21.04 -1.55
CA TRP A 311 7.39 21.35 -0.64
C TRP A 311 7.80 22.42 0.36
N LEU A 312 6.93 23.42 0.56
CA LEU A 312 7.04 24.40 1.64
C LEU A 312 5.67 24.64 2.26
N GLY A 313 5.55 24.41 3.57
CA GLY A 313 4.31 24.60 4.30
C GLY A 313 4.49 25.42 5.57
N PHE A 314 3.44 26.16 5.94
CA PHE A 314 3.33 26.90 7.20
C PHE A 314 2.00 26.58 7.86
N TYR A 315 1.98 26.56 9.19
CA TYR A 315 0.73 26.42 9.93
C TYR A 315 0.76 27.18 11.26
N ALA A 316 -0.43 27.49 11.73
CA ALA A 316 -0.68 27.97 13.08
C ALA A 316 -1.84 27.21 13.69
N GLN A 317 -1.72 26.85 14.97
CA GLN A 317 -2.72 26.14 15.75
C GLN A 317 -2.86 26.78 17.11
N GLY A 318 -4.10 26.87 17.62
CA GLY A 318 -4.41 27.27 18.99
C GLY A 318 -5.24 26.21 19.69
N ASN A 319 -4.93 25.94 20.96
CA ASN A 319 -5.71 25.09 21.86
C ASN A 319 -6.13 25.93 23.08
N TYR A 320 -7.43 25.98 23.31
CA TYR A 320 -8.03 26.73 24.42
C TYR A 320 -8.75 25.78 25.38
N VAL A 321 -8.39 25.85 26.65
CA VAL A 321 -9.02 25.06 27.71
C VAL A 321 -9.46 26.00 28.82
N SER A 322 -10.76 26.00 29.14
CA SER A 322 -11.32 26.82 30.22
C SER A 322 -12.57 26.19 30.79
N GLY A 323 -12.51 25.81 32.06
CA GLY A 323 -13.59 25.08 32.69
C GLY A 323 -13.98 23.81 31.91
N PRO A 324 -15.23 23.62 31.54
CA PRO A 324 -15.67 22.44 30.79
C PRO A 324 -15.40 22.50 29.29
N ILE A 325 -14.80 23.58 28.78
CA ILE A 325 -14.57 23.80 27.35
C ILE A 325 -13.13 23.46 27.01
N ASN A 326 -12.97 22.60 25.98
CA ASN A 326 -11.72 22.39 25.28
C ASN A 326 -11.97 22.61 23.78
N ALA A 327 -11.26 23.59 23.19
CA ALA A 327 -11.42 23.94 21.80
C ALA A 327 -10.08 24.07 21.10
N TYR A 328 -10.03 23.74 19.80
CA TYR A 328 -8.84 23.98 18.98
C TYR A 328 -9.22 24.57 17.63
N GLY A 329 -8.28 25.29 17.05
CA GLY A 329 -8.35 25.76 15.68
C GLY A 329 -6.97 25.70 15.03
N MET A 330 -6.93 25.37 13.75
CA MET A 330 -5.72 25.28 12.94
C MET A 330 -5.96 25.85 11.56
N ILE A 331 -4.98 26.60 11.07
CA ILE A 331 -4.88 26.99 9.67
C ILE A 331 -3.49 26.63 9.16
N GLY A 332 -3.41 26.13 7.94
CA GLY A 332 -2.16 25.81 7.27
C GLY A 332 -2.24 26.10 5.79
N GLN A 333 -1.11 26.46 5.22
CA GLN A 333 -0.93 26.65 3.78
C GLN A 333 0.35 25.95 3.36
N SER A 334 0.33 25.29 2.20
CA SER A 334 1.54 24.74 1.59
C SER A 334 1.59 25.04 0.08
N SER A 335 2.80 25.00 -0.44
CA SER A 335 3.11 25.13 -1.86
C SER A 335 3.94 23.93 -2.27
N ILE A 336 3.57 23.28 -3.36
CA ILE A 336 4.27 22.13 -3.94
C ILE A 336 4.62 22.40 -5.38
N ALA A 337 5.85 22.08 -5.80
CA ALA A 337 6.30 22.18 -7.17
C ALA A 337 6.83 20.83 -7.66
N TYR A 338 6.51 20.51 -8.91
CA TYR A 338 6.93 19.29 -9.58
C TYR A 338 7.84 19.57 -10.74
N SER A 339 8.81 18.69 -10.98
CA SER A 339 9.53 18.65 -12.24
C SER A 339 9.69 17.22 -12.74
N TYR A 340 9.85 17.10 -14.04
CA TYR A 340 10.00 15.84 -14.75
C TYR A 340 11.10 15.95 -15.80
N GLN A 341 11.85 14.90 -15.99
CA GLN A 341 12.90 14.80 -16.99
C GLN A 341 12.93 13.38 -17.57
N ASP A 342 12.62 13.24 -18.86
CA ASP A 342 12.76 11.98 -19.57
C ASP A 342 14.22 11.79 -19.99
N MET A 343 14.83 10.69 -19.54
CA MET A 343 16.22 10.34 -19.81
C MET A 343 16.40 9.58 -21.13
N PHE A 344 15.32 9.16 -21.78
CA PHE A 344 15.36 8.47 -23.07
C PHE A 344 15.36 9.40 -24.27
N THR A 345 14.93 10.65 -24.09
CA THR A 345 14.99 11.66 -25.14
C THR A 345 16.40 12.20 -25.32
N THR A 346 16.76 12.59 -26.55
CA THR A 346 18.11 13.11 -26.88
C THR A 346 18.46 14.38 -26.10
N PHE A 347 17.49 15.26 -25.85
CA PHE A 347 17.72 16.53 -25.19
C PHE A 347 17.56 16.50 -23.67
N GLN A 348 16.94 15.46 -23.13
CA GLN A 348 16.71 15.27 -21.68
C GLN A 348 16.26 16.56 -20.98
N LYS A 349 15.35 17.28 -21.61
CA LYS A 349 14.88 18.59 -21.11
C LYS A 349 14.14 18.41 -19.78
N LYS A 350 14.56 19.16 -18.76
CA LYS A 350 13.81 19.25 -17.51
C LYS A 350 12.58 20.16 -17.71
N ILE A 351 11.40 19.62 -17.41
CA ILE A 351 10.11 20.28 -17.44
C ILE A 351 9.73 20.60 -16.00
N THR A 352 9.23 21.79 -15.74
CA THR A 352 8.80 22.23 -14.41
C THR A 352 7.41 22.82 -14.52
N ALA A 353 6.49 22.36 -13.65
CA ALA A 353 5.17 22.95 -13.52
C ALA A 353 5.19 24.11 -12.52
N ASP A 354 4.22 25.03 -12.67
CA ASP A 354 3.99 26.07 -11.69
C ASP A 354 3.65 25.47 -10.32
N ALA A 355 4.06 26.16 -9.25
CA ALA A 355 3.80 25.69 -7.89
C ALA A 355 2.30 25.73 -7.57
N ILE A 356 1.81 24.64 -6.99
CA ILE A 356 0.41 24.45 -6.60
C ILE A 356 0.29 24.78 -5.12
N SER A 357 -0.61 25.67 -4.77
CA SER A 357 -0.92 26.00 -3.38
C SER A 357 -2.07 25.15 -2.85
N THR A 358 -1.97 24.75 -1.59
CA THR A 358 -3.04 24.06 -0.85
C THR A 358 -3.28 24.72 0.49
N MET A 359 -4.50 24.63 0.98
CA MET A 359 -4.91 25.20 2.26
C MET A 359 -5.57 24.12 3.13
N GLN A 360 -5.44 24.25 4.44
CA GLN A 360 -6.19 23.46 5.41
C GLN A 360 -6.70 24.36 6.55
N ILE A 361 -7.96 24.16 6.92
CA ILE A 361 -8.60 24.79 8.08
C ILE A 361 -9.28 23.68 8.86
N LYS A 362 -8.98 23.57 10.15
CA LYS A 362 -9.60 22.59 11.05
C LYS A 362 -9.93 23.25 12.36
N GLY A 363 -11.03 22.83 12.98
CA GLY A 363 -11.40 23.28 14.30
C GLY A 363 -12.36 22.32 14.97
N GLY A 364 -12.37 22.36 16.29
CA GLY A 364 -13.27 21.53 17.06
C GLY A 364 -13.46 22.08 18.47
N ILE A 365 -14.55 21.65 19.06
CA ILE A 365 -14.91 21.96 20.44
C ILE A 365 -15.37 20.69 21.15
N MET A 366 -14.92 20.52 22.38
CA MET A 366 -15.41 19.51 23.32
C MET A 366 -15.96 20.23 24.54
N TYR A 367 -17.10 19.78 25.04
CA TYR A 367 -17.75 20.28 26.24
C TYR A 367 -17.97 19.14 27.23
N ASP A 368 -17.43 19.27 28.43
CA ASP A 368 -17.61 18.33 29.51
C ASP A 368 -18.96 18.61 30.22
N LEU A 369 -19.94 17.75 29.94
CA LEU A 369 -21.26 17.80 30.57
C LEU A 369 -21.20 17.40 32.04
N SER A 370 -20.27 16.52 32.38
CA SER A 370 -19.96 16.05 33.72
C SER A 370 -18.54 15.51 33.77
N GLU A 371 -18.07 15.06 34.93
CA GLU A 371 -16.77 14.37 35.08
C GLU A 371 -16.68 13.09 34.23
N SER A 372 -17.79 12.51 33.83
CA SER A 372 -17.87 11.25 33.09
C SER A 372 -18.34 11.39 31.65
N ILE A 373 -18.95 12.50 31.28
CA ILE A 373 -19.57 12.66 29.95
C ILE A 373 -19.05 13.92 29.27
N SER A 374 -18.54 13.78 28.07
CA SER A 374 -18.23 14.89 27.18
C SER A 374 -18.87 14.71 25.79
N VAL A 375 -19.18 15.82 25.16
CA VAL A 375 -19.65 15.88 23.77
C VAL A 375 -18.66 16.70 22.95
N PHE A 376 -18.48 16.35 21.68
CA PHE A 376 -17.56 17.09 20.81
C PHE A 376 -18.13 17.27 19.41
N GLY A 377 -17.64 18.29 18.72
CA GLY A 377 -17.84 18.49 17.29
C GLY A 377 -16.57 18.98 16.65
N ASN A 378 -16.24 18.43 15.48
CA ASN A 378 -15.11 18.78 14.66
C ASN A 378 -15.58 19.16 13.26
N TYR A 379 -14.87 20.12 12.65
CA TYR A 379 -15.03 20.45 11.25
C TYR A 379 -13.68 20.75 10.61
N GLY A 380 -13.49 20.30 9.36
CA GLY A 380 -12.27 20.55 8.64
C GLY A 380 -12.47 20.59 7.12
N ILE A 381 -11.72 21.50 6.48
CA ILE A 381 -11.50 21.54 5.05
C ILE A 381 -10.01 21.37 4.82
N VAL A 382 -9.64 20.39 3.99
CA VAL A 382 -8.26 20.07 3.66
C VAL A 382 -8.13 19.92 2.16
N GLU A 383 -7.23 20.68 1.56
CA GLU A 383 -6.82 20.50 0.18
C GLU A 383 -5.56 19.63 0.11
N LYS A 384 -5.52 18.74 -0.87
CA LYS A 384 -4.36 17.91 -1.23
C LYS A 384 -4.01 18.20 -2.69
N PRO A 385 -2.72 18.44 -3.02
CA PRO A 385 -2.34 18.67 -4.41
C PRO A 385 -2.56 17.41 -5.25
N PRO A 386 -2.80 17.54 -6.57
CA PRO A 386 -2.88 16.41 -7.47
C PRO A 386 -1.55 15.65 -7.52
N ILE A 387 -1.60 14.38 -7.92
CA ILE A 387 -0.41 13.58 -8.16
C ILE A 387 0.38 14.13 -9.35
N LEU A 388 1.69 13.84 -9.40
CA LEU A 388 2.59 14.32 -10.46
C LEU A 388 2.01 14.06 -11.87
N ASP A 389 1.51 12.84 -12.12
CA ASP A 389 1.03 12.40 -13.43
C ASP A 389 -0.21 13.18 -13.91
N ASN A 390 -0.94 13.84 -13.01
CA ASN A 390 -2.03 14.77 -13.34
C ASN A 390 -1.56 16.23 -13.47
N VAL A 391 -0.27 16.50 -13.28
CA VAL A 391 0.34 17.84 -13.41
C VAL A 391 1.32 17.90 -14.57
N ILE A 392 2.14 16.89 -14.74
CA ILE A 392 3.08 16.75 -15.87
C ILE A 392 2.85 15.35 -16.45
N TYR A 393 2.34 15.31 -17.68
CA TYR A 393 2.09 14.05 -18.40
C TYR A 393 3.40 13.44 -18.89
N TYR A 394 3.39 12.14 -19.22
CA TYR A 394 4.59 11.41 -19.66
C TYR A 394 5.20 11.95 -20.97
N ASP A 395 4.41 12.61 -21.82
CA ASP A 395 4.89 13.31 -23.02
C ASP A 395 5.56 14.66 -22.71
N GLY A 396 5.60 15.04 -21.42
CA GLY A 396 6.14 16.31 -20.96
C GLY A 396 5.19 17.49 -21.06
N THR A 397 3.93 17.28 -21.44
CA THR A 397 2.91 18.33 -21.41
C THR A 397 2.54 18.67 -19.97
N VAL A 398 2.51 19.97 -19.65
CA VAL A 398 2.06 20.47 -18.34
C VAL A 398 0.55 20.74 -18.38
N ALA A 399 -0.17 20.20 -17.41
CA ALA A 399 -1.61 20.44 -17.27
C ALA A 399 -1.88 21.94 -17.07
N SER A 400 -2.84 22.48 -17.82
CA SER A 400 -3.13 23.93 -17.79
C SER A 400 -3.81 24.38 -16.49
N ASN A 401 -4.51 23.52 -15.80
CA ASN A 401 -5.23 23.84 -14.56
C ASN A 401 -5.38 22.57 -13.68
N PRO A 402 -4.30 22.13 -13.02
CA PRO A 402 -4.37 21.01 -12.10
C PRO A 402 -5.24 21.38 -10.89
N VAL A 403 -6.18 20.50 -10.52
CA VAL A 403 -7.16 20.74 -9.45
C VAL A 403 -6.75 20.00 -8.19
N ASN A 404 -6.81 20.69 -7.03
CA ASN A 404 -6.58 20.06 -5.72
C ASN A 404 -7.76 19.15 -5.35
N GLU A 405 -7.43 18.01 -4.77
CA GLU A 405 -8.43 17.21 -4.05
C GLU A 405 -8.88 17.96 -2.79
N THR A 406 -10.18 17.91 -2.48
CA THR A 406 -10.73 18.60 -1.30
C THR A 406 -11.48 17.62 -0.41
N PHE A 407 -11.12 17.62 0.87
CA PHE A 407 -11.83 16.92 1.93
C PHE A 407 -12.61 17.94 2.74
N ASN A 408 -13.92 17.76 2.82
CA ASN A 408 -14.80 18.53 3.69
C ASN A 408 -15.41 17.53 4.68
N SER A 409 -14.99 17.61 5.95
CA SER A 409 -15.34 16.61 6.96
C SER A 409 -15.93 17.25 8.19
N MET A 410 -17.00 16.65 8.71
CA MET A 410 -17.56 16.98 10.01
C MET A 410 -17.78 15.73 10.85
N GLU A 411 -17.60 15.89 12.15
CA GLU A 411 -17.80 14.83 13.14
C GLU A 411 -18.52 15.39 14.36
N PHE A 412 -19.40 14.57 14.95
CA PHE A 412 -20.04 14.84 16.23
C PHE A 412 -19.98 13.59 17.08
N GLY A 413 -19.61 13.73 18.33
CA GLY A 413 -19.51 12.56 19.17
C GLY A 413 -19.77 12.81 20.64
N LEU A 414 -19.85 11.69 21.35
CA LEU A 414 -20.06 11.60 22.78
C LEU A 414 -19.05 10.62 23.37
N ASN A 415 -18.44 10.99 24.48
CA ASN A 415 -17.58 10.13 25.27
C ASN A 415 -18.20 9.94 26.66
N TYR A 416 -18.21 8.69 27.13
CA TYR A 416 -18.53 8.33 28.50
C TYR A 416 -17.34 7.59 29.10
N ASN A 417 -16.84 8.06 30.24
CA ASN A 417 -15.74 7.43 30.95
C ASN A 417 -16.08 7.27 32.42
N SER A 418 -15.87 6.07 32.94
CA SER A 418 -15.98 5.75 34.35
C SER A 418 -14.88 4.75 34.73
N PRO A 419 -14.65 4.46 36.02
CA PRO A 419 -13.62 3.50 36.42
C PRO A 419 -13.75 2.09 35.82
N LYS A 420 -14.96 1.69 35.43
CA LYS A 420 -15.26 0.35 34.90
C LYS A 420 -15.70 0.34 33.44
N TYR A 421 -16.17 1.45 32.91
CA TYR A 421 -16.76 1.51 31.58
C TYR A 421 -16.22 2.72 30.82
N ALA A 422 -15.86 2.52 29.57
CA ALA A 422 -15.59 3.58 28.63
C ALA A 422 -16.38 3.32 27.36
N VAL A 423 -17.08 4.35 26.84
CA VAL A 423 -17.81 4.28 25.58
C VAL A 423 -17.60 5.57 24.82
N LYS A 424 -17.31 5.45 23.54
CA LYS A 424 -17.23 6.57 22.61
C LYS A 424 -18.12 6.27 21.41
N ALA A 425 -18.90 7.25 21.01
CA ALA A 425 -19.74 7.17 19.81
C ALA A 425 -19.55 8.44 19.00
N ASN A 426 -19.38 8.31 17.70
CA ASN A 426 -19.29 9.43 16.78
C ASN A 426 -20.06 9.18 15.49
N TYR A 427 -20.60 10.24 14.95
CA TYR A 427 -21.12 10.35 13.60
C TYR A 427 -20.13 11.16 12.78
N TYR A 428 -19.84 10.71 11.56
CA TYR A 428 -19.01 11.46 10.61
C TYR A 428 -19.70 11.61 9.26
N ASN A 429 -19.38 12.70 8.57
CA ASN A 429 -19.70 12.92 7.17
C ASN A 429 -18.49 13.58 6.50
N THR A 430 -17.93 12.92 5.50
CA THR A 430 -16.81 13.41 4.71
C THR A 430 -17.19 13.42 3.24
N GLN A 431 -17.05 14.58 2.60
CA GLN A 431 -17.13 14.73 1.16
C GLN A 431 -15.70 14.84 0.61
N TRP A 432 -15.31 13.89 -0.22
CA TRP A 432 -14.04 13.90 -0.90
C TRP A 432 -14.28 14.27 -2.36
N LYS A 433 -13.82 15.45 -2.77
CA LYS A 433 -14.05 16.02 -4.08
C LYS A 433 -12.77 16.08 -4.91
N ASP A 434 -12.92 16.00 -6.21
CA ASP A 434 -11.84 16.09 -7.18
C ASP A 434 -10.70 15.09 -6.92
N ARG A 435 -11.05 13.93 -6.38
CA ARG A 435 -10.08 12.86 -6.09
C ARG A 435 -9.34 12.46 -7.36
N ASN A 436 -8.02 12.37 -7.25
CA ASN A 436 -7.17 11.77 -8.27
C ASN A 436 -7.05 10.27 -7.99
N LEU A 437 -7.41 9.45 -8.96
CA LEU A 437 -7.38 7.99 -8.85
C LEU A 437 -6.66 7.41 -10.07
N THR A 438 -5.81 6.43 -9.82
CA THR A 438 -5.13 5.68 -10.87
C THR A 438 -5.76 4.31 -10.97
N LYS A 439 -6.22 3.94 -12.16
CA LYS A 439 -6.73 2.60 -12.47
C LYS A 439 -5.85 1.92 -13.50
N SER A 440 -5.54 0.66 -13.26
CA SER A 440 -4.85 -0.17 -14.22
C SER A 440 -5.88 -0.75 -15.20
N VAL A 441 -5.58 -0.64 -16.47
CA VAL A 441 -6.36 -1.28 -17.56
C VAL A 441 -5.45 -2.20 -18.34
N THR A 442 -5.94 -3.37 -18.70
CA THR A 442 -5.24 -4.23 -19.64
C THR A 442 -5.86 -4.03 -20.99
N THR A 443 -5.20 -3.27 -21.85
CA THR A 443 -5.62 -3.16 -23.24
C THR A 443 -5.30 -4.48 -23.95
N GLY A 444 -6.30 -5.16 -24.48
CA GLY A 444 -6.19 -6.49 -25.09
C GLY A 444 -5.38 -6.57 -26.39
N GLN A 445 -4.55 -5.59 -26.69
CA GLN A 445 -3.79 -5.47 -27.94
C GLN A 445 -2.27 -5.59 -27.79
N GLY A 446 -1.73 -5.64 -26.58
CA GLY A 446 -0.28 -5.78 -26.37
C GLY A 446 0.13 -7.21 -26.11
N SER A 447 0.96 -7.80 -26.97
CA SER A 447 1.67 -9.09 -26.71
C SER A 447 2.65 -9.02 -25.53
N SER A 448 2.76 -7.90 -24.85
CA SER A 448 3.77 -7.61 -23.82
C SER A 448 3.28 -7.71 -22.37
N GLY A 449 1.99 -7.87 -22.11
CA GLY A 449 1.48 -7.92 -20.72
C GLY A 449 1.70 -6.61 -19.93
N ASP A 450 1.92 -5.50 -20.64
CA ASP A 450 1.99 -4.19 -20.02
C ASP A 450 0.59 -3.77 -19.56
N THR A 451 0.51 -3.44 -18.28
CA THR A 451 -0.67 -2.87 -17.69
C THR A 451 -0.63 -1.38 -17.98
N ASP A 452 -1.56 -0.92 -18.78
CA ASP A 452 -1.75 0.51 -19.02
C ASP A 452 -2.45 1.15 -17.82
N VAL A 453 -2.24 2.44 -17.66
CA VAL A 453 -2.73 3.18 -16.50
C VAL A 453 -3.57 4.35 -16.96
N ILE A 454 -4.80 4.44 -16.46
CA ILE A 454 -5.65 5.61 -16.62
C ILE A 454 -5.56 6.48 -15.37
N PHE A 455 -5.26 7.75 -15.57
CA PHE A 455 -5.27 8.77 -14.53
C PHE A 455 -6.64 9.45 -14.52
N LEU A 456 -7.44 9.20 -13.49
CA LEU A 456 -8.75 9.79 -13.29
C LEU A 456 -8.65 11.07 -12.47
N THR A 457 -9.48 12.04 -12.82
CA THR A 457 -9.67 13.29 -12.07
C THR A 457 -11.15 13.53 -11.83
N GLY A 458 -11.49 14.35 -10.82
CA GLY A 458 -12.89 14.67 -10.53
C GLY A 458 -13.68 13.48 -10.00
N VAL A 459 -13.04 12.56 -9.31
CA VAL A 459 -13.73 11.43 -8.66
C VAL A 459 -14.25 11.89 -7.32
N ASP A 460 -15.56 12.13 -7.25
CA ASP A 460 -16.22 12.59 -6.02
C ASP A 460 -16.78 11.41 -5.21
N GLN A 461 -16.55 11.44 -3.90
CA GLN A 461 -17.06 10.42 -2.97
C GLN A 461 -17.67 11.05 -1.74
N SER A 462 -18.72 10.40 -1.22
CA SER A 462 -19.38 10.73 0.05
C SER A 462 -19.23 9.57 1.03
N HIS A 463 -18.69 9.86 2.19
CA HIS A 463 -18.47 8.88 3.26
C HIS A 463 -19.22 9.34 4.51
N THR A 464 -20.29 8.64 4.87
CA THR A 464 -21.10 8.93 6.07
C THR A 464 -21.17 7.68 6.93
N GLY A 465 -21.10 7.83 8.25
CA GLY A 465 -21.23 6.69 9.13
C GLY A 465 -21.31 7.01 10.61
N ILE A 466 -21.51 5.95 11.36
CA ILE A 466 -21.52 5.96 12.84
C ILE A 466 -20.50 4.93 13.31
N GLU A 467 -19.70 5.31 14.28
CA GLU A 467 -18.74 4.44 14.95
C GLU A 467 -18.99 4.45 16.44
N ILE A 468 -18.92 3.28 17.06
CA ILE A 468 -19.09 3.09 18.49
C ILE A 468 -17.97 2.18 18.98
N GLU A 469 -17.25 2.59 19.99
CA GLU A 469 -16.23 1.78 20.63
C GLU A 469 -16.37 1.84 22.15
N GLY A 470 -15.97 0.79 22.83
CA GLY A 470 -16.03 0.81 24.27
C GLY A 470 -15.34 -0.38 24.93
N SER A 471 -15.20 -0.26 26.25
CA SER A 471 -14.68 -1.31 27.10
C SER A 471 -15.42 -1.38 28.43
N ALA A 472 -15.48 -2.59 28.98
CA ALA A 472 -16.12 -2.87 30.25
C ALA A 472 -15.26 -3.81 31.10
N GLN A 473 -14.82 -3.34 32.30
CA GLN A 473 -14.20 -4.20 33.30
C GLN A 473 -15.32 -4.86 34.12
N LEU A 474 -15.75 -6.06 33.72
CA LEU A 474 -16.86 -6.75 34.37
C LEU A 474 -16.52 -7.21 35.79
N ILE A 475 -15.37 -7.84 35.93
CA ILE A 475 -14.75 -8.24 37.18
C ILE A 475 -13.25 -8.04 37.06
N ASP A 476 -12.51 -8.12 38.15
CA ASP A 476 -11.04 -7.87 38.15
C ASP A 476 -10.27 -8.73 37.14
N MET A 477 -10.79 -9.92 36.83
CA MET A 477 -10.14 -10.88 35.93
C MET A 477 -10.70 -10.85 34.50
N LEU A 478 -11.76 -10.09 34.19
CA LEU A 478 -12.44 -10.14 32.89
C LEU A 478 -12.78 -8.75 32.38
N ARG A 479 -12.19 -8.41 31.24
CA ARG A 479 -12.51 -7.19 30.47
C ARG A 479 -13.14 -7.57 29.12
N LEU A 480 -14.16 -6.84 28.75
CA LEU A 480 -14.74 -6.85 27.40
C LEU A 480 -14.35 -5.57 26.66
N ASP A 481 -14.07 -5.70 25.38
CA ASP A 481 -13.86 -4.61 24.44
C ASP A 481 -14.80 -4.80 23.26
N PHE A 482 -15.36 -3.73 22.73
CA PHE A 482 -16.19 -3.78 21.53
C PHE A 482 -15.97 -2.57 20.64
N ALA A 483 -16.15 -2.77 19.34
CA ALA A 483 -16.21 -1.71 18.35
C ALA A 483 -17.25 -2.07 17.29
N ALA A 484 -17.96 -1.06 16.79
CA ALA A 484 -18.93 -1.18 15.71
C ALA A 484 -18.78 0.00 14.76
N SER A 485 -18.80 -0.25 13.47
CA SER A 485 -18.78 0.76 12.41
C SER A 485 -19.89 0.46 11.41
N PHE A 486 -20.69 1.46 11.07
CA PHE A 486 -21.75 1.41 10.07
C PHE A 486 -21.57 2.56 9.09
N GLY A 487 -21.03 2.26 7.92
CA GLY A 487 -20.75 3.21 6.87
C GLY A 487 -21.79 3.17 5.74
N THR A 488 -21.84 4.28 5.02
CA THR A 488 -22.50 4.44 3.73
C THR A 488 -21.59 5.27 2.86
N TRP A 489 -20.79 4.59 2.01
CA TRP A 489 -19.77 5.21 1.18
C TRP A 489 -20.12 4.99 -0.28
N LYS A 490 -20.29 6.09 -1.01
CA LYS A 490 -20.69 6.07 -2.42
C LYS A 490 -19.90 7.08 -3.25
N PHE A 491 -19.79 6.78 -4.51
CA PHE A 491 -19.39 7.77 -5.50
C PHE A 491 -20.53 8.81 -5.66
N ALA A 492 -20.17 10.07 -5.62
CA ALA A 492 -21.14 11.16 -5.64
C ALA A 492 -21.45 11.64 -7.07
N ASP A 493 -20.53 11.43 -8.02
CA ASP A 493 -20.68 11.81 -9.42
C ASP A 493 -19.95 10.85 -10.34
N ASP A 494 -20.14 11.00 -11.66
CA ASP A 494 -19.39 10.32 -12.70
C ASP A 494 -17.97 10.91 -12.78
N ALA A 495 -17.00 10.10 -13.21
CA ALA A 495 -15.62 10.53 -13.34
C ALA A 495 -15.18 10.58 -14.81
N SER A 496 -14.07 11.28 -15.05
CA SER A 496 -13.40 11.26 -16.34
C SER A 496 -11.92 10.96 -16.19
N GLY A 497 -11.30 10.40 -17.24
CA GLY A 497 -9.89 10.07 -17.27
C GLY A 497 -9.27 10.33 -18.62
N ILE A 498 -7.94 10.37 -18.64
CA ILE A 498 -7.16 10.45 -19.86
C ILE A 498 -6.33 9.18 -19.95
N TYR A 499 -6.49 8.45 -21.02
CA TYR A 499 -5.61 7.35 -21.39
C TYR A 499 -4.58 7.87 -22.39
N THR A 500 -3.34 7.57 -22.17
CA THR A 500 -2.24 7.93 -23.06
C THR A 500 -1.63 6.66 -23.63
N ASP A 501 -1.78 6.45 -24.95
CA ASP A 501 -1.17 5.34 -25.65
C ASP A 501 0.23 5.72 -26.14
N TYR A 502 1.22 4.95 -25.69
CA TYR A 502 2.63 5.10 -26.04
C TYR A 502 3.10 4.02 -27.03
N SER A 503 2.21 3.19 -27.56
CA SER A 503 2.56 2.06 -28.42
C SER A 503 2.94 2.45 -29.84
N GLU A 504 2.58 3.66 -30.28
CA GLU A 504 2.84 4.17 -31.62
C GLU A 504 3.88 5.30 -31.64
N GLU A 505 4.42 5.64 -32.81
CA GLU A 505 5.37 6.75 -33.00
C GLU A 505 4.77 8.12 -32.62
N THR A 506 3.45 8.22 -32.55
CA THR A 506 2.72 9.40 -32.08
C THR A 506 1.92 9.04 -30.84
N THR A 507 2.21 9.69 -29.73
CA THR A 507 1.44 9.57 -28.50
C THR A 507 0.01 10.04 -28.72
N THR A 508 -0.95 9.15 -28.50
CA THR A 508 -2.39 9.47 -28.64
C THR A 508 -3.01 9.58 -27.26
N GLN A 509 -3.74 10.66 -27.00
CA GLN A 509 -4.52 10.85 -25.78
C GLN A 509 -6.00 10.70 -26.09
N THR A 510 -6.65 9.80 -25.37
CA THR A 510 -8.10 9.59 -25.45
C THR A 510 -8.72 9.94 -24.10
N LYS A 511 -9.77 10.76 -24.11
CA LYS A 511 -10.53 11.08 -22.91
C LYS A 511 -11.68 10.09 -22.77
N TYR A 512 -11.78 9.49 -21.59
CA TYR A 512 -12.84 8.57 -21.20
C TYR A 512 -13.72 9.20 -20.12
N SER A 513 -14.98 8.78 -20.08
CA SER A 513 -15.92 9.10 -19.01
C SER A 513 -16.46 7.80 -18.43
N TYR A 514 -16.62 7.76 -17.10
CA TYR A 514 -17.02 6.55 -16.38
C TYR A 514 -18.27 6.79 -15.54
N ALA A 515 -19.20 5.84 -15.59
CA ALA A 515 -20.47 5.84 -14.89
C ALA A 515 -20.27 5.37 -13.44
N LEU A 516 -19.88 6.27 -12.55
CA LEU A 516 -19.59 5.94 -11.15
C LEU A 516 -20.67 6.41 -10.19
N LYS A 517 -21.48 7.39 -10.56
CA LYS A 517 -22.48 7.98 -9.66
C LYS A 517 -23.35 6.93 -9.00
N ASP A 518 -23.49 7.04 -7.68
CA ASP A 518 -24.28 6.16 -6.81
C ASP A 518 -23.72 4.73 -6.60
N LEU A 519 -22.61 4.37 -7.25
CA LEU A 519 -21.93 3.10 -6.95
C LEU A 519 -21.38 3.11 -5.51
N TRP A 520 -21.40 1.95 -4.88
CA TRP A 520 -20.73 1.76 -3.59
C TRP A 520 -19.21 1.80 -3.77
N VAL A 521 -18.54 2.42 -2.82
CA VAL A 521 -17.07 2.40 -2.75
C VAL A 521 -16.64 1.02 -2.27
N GLY A 522 -15.80 0.35 -3.06
CA GLY A 522 -15.28 -0.98 -2.80
C GLY A 522 -14.02 -1.02 -1.92
N ASP A 523 -13.45 -2.19 -1.82
CA ASP A 523 -12.20 -2.54 -1.12
C ASP A 523 -12.23 -2.46 0.41
N MET A 524 -13.34 -2.09 1.03
CA MET A 524 -13.49 -2.10 2.50
C MET A 524 -14.92 -2.41 2.93
N PRO A 525 -15.11 -3.28 3.93
CA PRO A 525 -16.43 -3.52 4.52
C PRO A 525 -17.01 -2.23 5.13
N GLN A 526 -18.23 -1.88 4.74
CA GLN A 526 -18.92 -0.70 5.27
C GLN A 526 -19.62 -0.98 6.61
N THR A 527 -19.71 -2.25 7.02
CA THR A 527 -20.15 -2.66 8.35
C THR A 527 -19.08 -3.55 8.99
N GLY A 528 -18.64 -3.17 10.18
CA GLY A 528 -17.68 -3.93 10.96
C GLY A 528 -18.12 -4.01 12.43
N LEU A 529 -18.05 -5.21 13.02
CA LEU A 529 -18.28 -5.44 14.43
C LEU A 529 -17.11 -6.21 15.02
N VAL A 530 -16.58 -5.76 16.15
CA VAL A 530 -15.51 -6.42 16.88
C VAL A 530 -15.92 -6.60 18.33
N VAL A 531 -15.76 -7.81 18.86
CA VAL A 531 -15.95 -8.10 20.27
C VAL A 531 -14.74 -8.84 20.78
N GLY A 532 -14.06 -8.29 21.77
CA GLY A 532 -12.91 -8.88 22.45
C GLY A 532 -13.24 -9.22 23.90
N ALA A 533 -12.77 -10.36 24.39
CA ALA A 533 -12.81 -10.72 25.78
C ALA A 533 -11.40 -11.07 26.26
N THR A 534 -10.91 -10.32 27.25
CA THR A 534 -9.59 -10.55 27.86
C THR A 534 -9.78 -11.06 29.29
N ALA A 535 -9.25 -12.26 29.55
CA ALA A 535 -9.23 -12.89 30.87
C ALA A 535 -7.81 -12.94 31.43
N THR A 536 -7.67 -12.61 32.73
CA THR A 536 -6.42 -12.72 33.49
C THR A 536 -6.61 -13.69 34.68
N PRO A 537 -6.73 -15.03 34.42
CA PRO A 537 -7.18 -15.99 35.43
C PRO A 537 -6.16 -16.26 36.51
N LEU A 538 -4.89 -15.94 36.28
CA LEU A 538 -3.81 -16.01 37.27
C LEU A 538 -2.74 -14.94 36.98
N PRO A 539 -1.92 -14.60 37.99
CA PRO A 539 -0.86 -13.61 37.83
C PRO A 539 0.08 -13.94 36.66
N GLY A 540 0.26 -12.98 35.79
CA GLY A 540 1.13 -13.11 34.63
C GLY A 540 0.49 -13.72 33.38
N LEU A 541 -0.67 -14.39 33.48
CA LEU A 541 -1.38 -14.95 32.33
C LEU A 541 -2.49 -14.03 31.85
N SER A 542 -2.45 -13.71 30.55
CA SER A 542 -3.53 -13.02 29.85
C SER A 542 -3.95 -13.84 28.64
N ILE A 543 -5.25 -14.09 28.49
CA ILE A 543 -5.85 -14.78 27.36
C ILE A 543 -6.91 -13.86 26.76
N GLN A 544 -6.84 -13.60 25.46
CA GLN A 544 -7.79 -12.77 24.75
C GLN A 544 -8.38 -13.53 23.55
N GLY A 545 -9.70 -13.58 23.48
CA GLY A 545 -10.43 -13.96 22.27
C GLY A 545 -11.00 -12.72 21.60
N VAL A 546 -10.87 -12.63 20.29
CA VAL A 546 -11.41 -11.52 19.49
C VAL A 546 -12.25 -12.10 18.36
N MET A 547 -13.53 -11.73 18.31
CA MET A 547 -14.43 -12.02 17.20
C MET A 547 -14.57 -10.78 16.34
N ASN A 548 -14.37 -10.92 15.04
CA ASN A 548 -14.59 -9.89 14.03
C ASN A 548 -15.72 -10.36 13.11
N TYR A 549 -16.65 -9.47 12.79
CA TYR A 549 -17.70 -9.66 11.79
C TYR A 549 -17.66 -8.50 10.79
N TYR A 550 -17.76 -8.81 9.50
CA TYR A 550 -17.74 -7.85 8.42
C TYR A 550 -18.88 -8.11 7.44
N ASP A 551 -19.44 -7.03 6.93
CA ASP A 551 -20.55 -7.05 5.99
C ASP A 551 -20.48 -5.83 5.04
N LYS A 552 -21.22 -5.87 3.95
CA LYS A 552 -21.21 -4.82 2.91
C LYS A 552 -19.79 -4.53 2.39
N ASN A 553 -19.07 -5.61 2.10
CA ASN A 553 -17.78 -5.54 1.42
C ASN A 553 -18.01 -5.56 -0.08
N TYR A 554 -18.02 -4.39 -0.70
CA TYR A 554 -18.25 -4.24 -2.14
C TYR A 554 -16.95 -4.42 -2.90
N ALA A 555 -17.04 -5.04 -4.09
CA ALA A 555 -15.93 -5.15 -5.01
C ALA A 555 -15.52 -3.77 -5.57
N ASP A 556 -14.24 -3.60 -5.90
CA ASP A 556 -13.79 -2.41 -6.63
C ASP A 556 -14.25 -2.48 -8.09
N TRP A 557 -14.69 -1.38 -8.64
CA TRP A 557 -15.19 -1.30 -10.02
C TRP A 557 -14.07 -1.44 -11.06
N SER A 558 -14.40 -1.99 -12.22
CA SER A 558 -13.50 -2.12 -13.37
C SER A 558 -13.75 -1.01 -14.41
N PRO A 559 -12.72 -0.29 -14.89
CA PRO A 559 -12.88 0.75 -15.91
C PRO A 559 -13.49 0.24 -17.22
N GLY A 560 -13.15 -1.00 -17.63
CA GLY A 560 -13.63 -1.56 -18.89
C GLY A 560 -15.15 -1.73 -18.99
N ASP A 561 -15.84 -1.76 -17.85
CA ASP A 561 -17.28 -2.01 -17.80
C ASP A 561 -18.08 -0.74 -17.46
N ARG A 562 -17.41 0.31 -17.02
CA ARG A 562 -18.03 1.58 -16.59
C ARG A 562 -17.83 2.72 -17.56
N GLU A 563 -17.24 2.48 -18.71
CA GLU A 563 -17.07 3.50 -19.75
C GLU A 563 -18.42 3.95 -20.30
N ILE A 564 -18.59 5.26 -20.43
CA ILE A 564 -19.77 5.87 -21.06
C ILE A 564 -19.47 6.02 -22.55
N ASP A 565 -20.01 5.13 -23.38
CA ASP A 565 -19.88 5.17 -24.83
C ASP A 565 -21.19 5.53 -25.51
N GLY A 566 -21.16 6.56 -26.37
CA GLY A 566 -22.32 7.00 -27.15
C GLY A 566 -23.57 7.37 -26.32
N GLY A 567 -23.39 7.66 -25.03
CA GLY A 567 -24.47 7.94 -24.09
C GLY A 567 -25.05 6.70 -23.41
N THR A 568 -24.53 5.52 -23.70
CA THR A 568 -24.85 4.27 -22.98
C THR A 568 -23.90 4.13 -21.80
N ALA A 569 -24.45 3.81 -20.62
CA ALA A 569 -23.66 3.66 -19.41
C ALA A 569 -24.22 2.50 -18.60
N ASP A 570 -23.34 1.65 -18.10
CA ASP A 570 -23.70 0.65 -17.11
C ASP A 570 -23.78 1.30 -15.72
N ARG A 571 -24.92 1.18 -15.08
CA ARG A 571 -25.26 1.79 -13.78
C ARG A 571 -25.62 0.75 -12.71
N GLU A 572 -25.48 -0.54 -13.00
CA GLU A 572 -25.71 -1.58 -12.01
C GLU A 572 -24.70 -1.45 -10.86
N GLN A 573 -25.09 -1.92 -9.69
CA GLN A 573 -24.19 -1.85 -8.52
C GLN A 573 -23.04 -2.84 -8.68
N VAL A 574 -21.91 -2.50 -8.08
CA VAL A 574 -20.79 -3.43 -7.97
C VAL A 574 -21.17 -4.63 -7.07
N TRP A 575 -20.62 -5.78 -7.39
CA TRP A 575 -20.86 -6.98 -6.60
C TRP A 575 -20.51 -6.80 -5.13
N MET A 576 -21.32 -7.40 -4.25
CA MET A 576 -21.13 -7.38 -2.80
C MET A 576 -20.70 -8.77 -2.33
N ALA A 577 -19.48 -8.89 -1.83
CA ALA A 577 -18.98 -10.12 -1.27
C ALA A 577 -19.81 -10.56 -0.03
N PRO A 578 -19.96 -11.86 0.20
CA PRO A 578 -20.68 -12.39 1.36
C PRO A 578 -20.09 -11.91 2.68
N SER A 579 -20.98 -11.65 3.66
CA SER A 579 -20.55 -11.33 5.03
C SER A 579 -19.80 -12.50 5.67
N TYR A 580 -18.86 -12.19 6.56
CA TYR A 580 -18.08 -13.21 7.24
C TYR A 580 -17.73 -12.85 8.68
N SER A 581 -17.37 -13.87 9.45
CA SER A 581 -16.78 -13.69 10.78
C SER A 581 -15.54 -14.54 10.95
N LYS A 582 -14.60 -14.05 11.76
CA LYS A 582 -13.41 -14.78 12.17
C LYS A 582 -13.14 -14.56 13.65
N ILE A 583 -12.51 -15.56 14.27
CA ILE A 583 -12.12 -15.52 15.70
C ILE A 583 -10.60 -15.67 15.77
N ASP A 584 -9.96 -14.75 16.50
CA ASP A 584 -8.54 -14.80 16.81
C ASP A 584 -8.35 -15.06 18.31
N LEU A 585 -7.33 -15.84 18.68
CA LEU A 585 -6.99 -16.17 20.07
C LEU A 585 -5.55 -15.78 20.37
N HIS A 586 -5.34 -15.06 21.46
CA HIS A 586 -4.04 -14.57 21.89
C HIS A 586 -3.79 -14.95 23.34
N ALA A 587 -2.58 -15.41 23.65
CA ALA A 587 -2.16 -15.71 25.00
C ALA A 587 -0.77 -15.15 25.29
N TYR A 588 -0.61 -14.57 26.48
CA TYR A 588 0.65 -14.07 26.98
C TYR A 588 0.85 -14.60 28.41
N TYR A 589 2.05 -15.10 28.70
CA TYR A 589 2.37 -15.55 30.03
C TYR A 589 3.73 -15.01 30.48
N ASN A 590 3.72 -14.09 31.43
CA ASN A 590 4.92 -13.63 32.13
C ASN A 590 5.21 -14.67 33.22
N LEU A 591 6.34 -15.36 33.11
CA LEU A 591 6.74 -16.33 34.14
C LEU A 591 6.89 -15.64 35.51
N PRO A 592 6.31 -16.22 36.57
CA PRO A 592 6.33 -15.60 37.89
C PRO A 592 7.72 -15.67 38.59
N MET A 593 8.69 -16.26 37.92
CA MET A 593 10.07 -16.42 38.42
C MET A 593 11.05 -15.86 37.40
N GLN A 594 12.14 -15.31 37.91
CA GLN A 594 13.29 -14.96 37.09
C GLN A 594 14.14 -16.20 36.84
N VAL A 595 14.55 -16.38 35.60
CA VAL A 595 15.48 -17.44 35.19
C VAL A 595 16.81 -16.79 34.87
N ALA A 596 17.85 -17.15 35.65
CA ALA A 596 19.20 -16.53 35.55
C ALA A 596 19.18 -14.99 35.58
N GLY A 597 18.30 -14.41 36.42
CA GLY A 597 18.16 -12.95 36.56
C GLY A 597 17.36 -12.26 35.45
N THR A 598 16.77 -13.03 34.52
CA THR A 598 15.99 -12.48 33.40
C THR A 598 14.50 -12.67 33.60
N ASN A 599 13.69 -11.74 33.05
CA ASN A 599 12.24 -11.88 32.96
C ASN A 599 11.88 -12.54 31.62
N ILE A 600 11.05 -13.57 31.68
CA ILE A 600 10.64 -14.34 30.49
C ILE A 600 9.14 -14.16 30.28
N GLN A 601 8.76 -13.85 29.04
CA GLN A 601 7.39 -13.85 28.58
C GLN A 601 7.24 -14.84 27.41
N LEU A 602 6.28 -15.76 27.54
CA LEU A 602 5.82 -16.61 26.45
C LEU A 602 4.62 -15.94 25.80
N PHE A 603 4.49 -16.09 24.49
CA PHE A 603 3.27 -15.69 23.78
C PHE A 603 2.90 -16.68 22.68
N ALA A 604 1.60 -16.81 22.45
CA ALA A 604 1.05 -17.60 21.37
C ALA A 604 -0.18 -16.91 20.78
N HIS A 605 -0.32 -16.99 19.47
CA HIS A 605 -1.46 -16.42 18.73
C HIS A 605 -1.97 -17.46 17.74
N ILE A 606 -3.29 -17.62 17.67
CA ILE A 606 -3.97 -18.39 16.65
C ILE A 606 -4.89 -17.41 15.94
N PHE A 607 -4.63 -17.16 14.66
CA PHE A 607 -5.45 -16.33 13.82
C PHE A 607 -6.42 -17.17 13.01
N ASN A 608 -7.64 -16.68 12.80
CA ASN A 608 -8.72 -17.41 12.15
C ASN A 608 -8.91 -18.80 12.77
N LEU A 609 -9.18 -18.86 14.07
CA LEU A 609 -9.28 -20.09 14.87
C LEU A 609 -10.25 -21.12 14.26
N THR A 610 -11.34 -20.67 13.67
CA THR A 610 -12.38 -21.50 13.05
C THR A 610 -12.03 -21.94 11.63
N ASP A 611 -10.91 -21.46 11.07
CA ASP A 611 -10.50 -21.68 9.68
C ASP A 611 -11.57 -21.25 8.66
N ALA A 612 -12.24 -20.13 8.94
CA ALA A 612 -13.27 -19.60 8.07
C ALA A 612 -12.69 -19.26 6.69
N LEU A 613 -13.38 -19.67 5.63
CA LEU A 613 -13.12 -19.22 4.28
C LEU A 613 -13.93 -17.95 4.02
N PHE A 614 -13.29 -16.89 3.60
CA PHE A 614 -13.92 -15.59 3.36
C PHE A 614 -13.20 -14.80 2.27
N ILE A 615 -13.94 -13.93 1.61
CA ILE A 615 -13.38 -13.03 0.61
C ILE A 615 -12.85 -11.79 1.31
N GLN A 616 -11.57 -11.53 1.13
CA GLN A 616 -10.90 -10.37 1.70
C GLN A 616 -11.01 -9.15 0.79
N ASP A 617 -10.95 -9.37 -0.53
CA ASP A 617 -10.84 -8.32 -1.53
C ASP A 617 -11.39 -8.82 -2.86
N ALA A 618 -12.04 -7.95 -3.65
CA ALA A 618 -12.65 -8.31 -4.92
C ALA A 618 -12.61 -7.15 -5.93
N THR A 619 -12.50 -7.50 -7.22
CA THR A 619 -12.75 -6.61 -8.36
C THR A 619 -13.98 -7.10 -9.09
N ASP A 620 -14.90 -6.19 -9.35
CA ASP A 620 -16.15 -6.44 -10.03
C ASP A 620 -15.96 -6.50 -11.55
N ASN A 621 -16.69 -7.37 -12.23
CA ASN A 621 -16.65 -7.54 -13.67
C ASN A 621 -15.25 -7.49 -14.26
N SER A 622 -14.37 -8.33 -13.75
CA SER A 622 -13.02 -8.41 -14.26
C SER A 622 -13.00 -8.82 -15.73
N GLN A 623 -12.29 -8.09 -16.55
CA GLN A 623 -12.09 -8.45 -17.96
C GLN A 623 -11.44 -9.84 -18.16
N TYR A 624 -10.87 -10.41 -17.11
CA TYR A 624 -10.23 -11.73 -17.15
C TYR A 624 -11.19 -12.88 -16.85
N ASN A 625 -12.21 -12.66 -16.02
CA ASN A 625 -13.15 -13.68 -15.57
C ASN A 625 -14.59 -13.39 -15.96
N SER A 626 -14.91 -12.19 -16.39
CA SER A 626 -16.25 -11.82 -16.75
C SER A 626 -16.76 -12.64 -17.94
N TRP A 627 -17.84 -13.37 -17.72
CA TRP A 627 -18.48 -14.23 -18.70
C TRP A 627 -19.56 -13.49 -19.47
N ASP A 628 -20.44 -12.83 -18.78
CA ASP A 628 -21.58 -12.07 -19.25
C ASP A 628 -21.60 -10.63 -18.71
N LYS A 629 -20.78 -10.28 -17.75
CA LYS A 629 -20.60 -8.93 -17.18
C LYS A 629 -21.87 -8.41 -16.50
N ASP A 630 -22.45 -9.23 -15.67
CA ASP A 630 -23.70 -8.94 -14.97
C ASP A 630 -23.52 -8.60 -13.47
N HIS A 631 -22.30 -8.26 -13.06
CA HIS A 631 -21.95 -7.79 -11.70
C HIS A 631 -22.29 -8.79 -10.59
N ASP A 632 -22.07 -10.06 -10.87
CA ASP A 632 -22.35 -11.16 -9.96
C ASP A 632 -21.08 -11.88 -9.45
N ALA A 633 -21.28 -13.00 -8.75
CA ALA A 633 -20.22 -13.73 -8.10
C ALA A 633 -19.23 -14.41 -9.08
N ASP A 634 -19.67 -14.86 -10.26
CA ASP A 634 -18.79 -15.51 -11.23
C ASP A 634 -18.06 -14.51 -12.13
N SER A 635 -18.57 -13.29 -12.25
CA SER A 635 -17.90 -12.18 -12.90
C SER A 635 -16.80 -11.54 -12.01
N ALA A 636 -16.80 -11.76 -10.70
CA ALA A 636 -15.83 -11.20 -9.79
C ALA A 636 -14.50 -11.96 -9.75
N GLU A 637 -13.38 -11.22 -9.65
CA GLU A 637 -12.07 -11.76 -9.26
C GLU A 637 -11.77 -11.41 -7.80
N ILE A 638 -11.32 -12.38 -7.02
CA ILE A 638 -11.18 -12.25 -5.58
C ILE A 638 -9.80 -12.64 -5.07
N PHE A 639 -9.50 -12.21 -3.85
CA PHE A 639 -8.56 -12.86 -2.93
C PHE A 639 -9.32 -13.44 -1.76
N PHE A 640 -9.12 -14.73 -1.48
CA PHE A 640 -9.53 -15.28 -0.19
C PHE A 640 -8.64 -14.78 0.94
N GLY A 641 -9.24 -14.61 2.10
CA GLY A 641 -8.55 -14.29 3.32
C GLY A 641 -7.63 -15.40 3.81
N THR A 642 -6.70 -15.04 4.68
CA THR A 642 -5.71 -15.94 5.22
C THR A 642 -6.35 -17.10 5.98
N PRO A 643 -5.96 -18.37 5.73
CA PRO A 643 -6.42 -19.52 6.51
C PRO A 643 -5.98 -19.45 7.97
N ARG A 644 -6.42 -20.41 8.79
CA ARG A 644 -5.92 -20.51 10.16
C ARG A 644 -4.41 -20.68 10.17
N TYR A 645 -3.75 -19.83 10.93
CA TYR A 645 -2.31 -19.94 11.18
C TYR A 645 -2.00 -19.58 12.63
N MET A 646 -0.85 -20.03 13.10
CA MET A 646 -0.40 -19.72 14.44
C MET A 646 1.03 -19.20 14.45
N ASN A 647 1.32 -18.37 15.42
CA ASN A 647 2.68 -18.02 15.79
C ASN A 647 2.87 -18.11 17.31
N MET A 648 4.09 -18.39 17.73
CA MET A 648 4.47 -18.41 19.12
C MET A 648 5.88 -17.88 19.30
N GLY A 649 6.16 -17.39 20.48
CA GLY A 649 7.48 -16.84 20.73
C GLY A 649 7.81 -16.69 22.20
N LEU A 650 9.05 -16.28 22.40
CA LEU A 650 9.68 -16.07 23.69
C LEU A 650 10.32 -14.69 23.70
N SER A 651 10.02 -13.89 24.73
CA SER A 651 10.70 -12.63 25.01
C SER A 651 11.51 -12.77 26.30
N VAL A 652 12.80 -12.49 26.23
CA VAL A 652 13.72 -12.50 27.37
C VAL A 652 14.22 -11.08 27.61
N ARG A 653 14.07 -10.59 28.84
CA ARG A 653 14.51 -9.24 29.25
C ARG A 653 15.51 -9.34 30.39
N PHE A 654 16.68 -8.74 30.20
CA PHE A 654 17.78 -8.72 31.15
C PHE A 654 17.71 -7.50 32.05
#